data_56b52a8c805a1cae8288185757e12068
#
_entry.id   56b52a8c805a1cae8288185757e12068
#
_cell.length_a   1.000
_cell.length_b   1.000
_cell.length_c   1.000
_cell.angle_alpha   90.00
_cell.angle_beta   90.00
_cell.angle_gamma   90.00
#
_symmetry.space_group_name_H-M   'P 1'
#
loop_
_entity.id
_entity.type
_entity.pdbx_description
1 polymer ?
#
loop_
_entity_poly.entity_id
_entity_poly.type
_entity_poly.pdbx_seq_one_letter_code
_entity_poly.pdbx_strand_id
1 'polypeptide(L)'
;MEKQKYDGPILEIDKLSISFFTRLREIPAVMDFSASIMPGEALGIVGESGCGKSTVALGVMQDLGVNGRIVGGSIKFKGEELNTMSPERLRDIRGSEIAMIYQEPMASLNPAMKIGEQLMEVPMIHENCSREEAYTRALEVVTDVKLPDPARILKSYPHQLSGGQQQRIVIAMALMSKPSLLILDEPTTALDVTVEAAVVELVKDLGKKYGTSMLFISHNLGLVLETCDRICVMYSGEAVERGSIEDVFDDMQHPYTQALFRSIPLPGADKNARPLVAIPGNFPLPHERPEGCNFGPRCDYFQAGRCDQGYIPMEIVKGGERHQTRCLRNTEIDWNAPITLGAQKEKAPIGEVVLKIDNLKKYFEVAANALFGGGDKKVVKANETLSFEARESETLAIVGESGCGKSTFAKVLMGLETATSGDIFLDGKSIGSTAIEARDTKTVADIQMVFQNPFDTLNPSMTVGRQIMRALEIFKVGNNDAERRERMLKLLDLVKLPRAFADRMPRQLSGGQKQRVGIARAFAGDARIVVADEPVSALDVSVQAAVTDLLMEIQREHKTTLLFISHDLSIVRYLSDRVMVMYLGHVVEIGSTDQVFSPPYHPYTEALLSAVPIADTKVKKKHVVLEGDIPSAMNPPPGCPFQTRCNWKSKVAGGLCDKEVPPMRSLVTGHQVKCHLSDAELATMEPVIQIAAE
;
A
#
# COMPACT_ATOMS: atom_id res chain seq x y z
N MET A 1 -7.42 -13.39 -37.42
CA MET A 1 -8.90 -13.40 -37.42
C MET A 1 -9.33 -12.17 -36.61
N GLU A 2 -10.08 -11.24 -37.19
CA GLU A 2 -10.71 -10.19 -36.40
C GLU A 2 -11.66 -10.83 -35.41
N LYS A 3 -11.44 -10.58 -34.11
CA LYS A 3 -12.36 -11.05 -33.05
C LYS A 3 -13.73 -10.41 -33.34
N GLN A 4 -14.76 -11.24 -33.52
CA GLN A 4 -16.12 -10.81 -33.78
C GLN A 4 -16.53 -9.85 -32.67
N LYS A 5 -16.97 -8.63 -33.01
CA LYS A 5 -17.37 -7.62 -32.05
C LYS A 5 -18.63 -8.09 -31.32
N TYR A 6 -18.49 -8.34 -30.02
CA TYR A 6 -19.61 -8.73 -29.16
C TYR A 6 -20.21 -7.48 -28.53
N ASP A 7 -21.49 -7.25 -28.72
CA ASP A 7 -22.16 -6.02 -28.28
C ASP A 7 -22.87 -6.16 -26.91
N GLY A 8 -22.94 -7.36 -26.35
CA GLY A 8 -23.48 -7.62 -25.02
C GLY A 8 -22.43 -7.45 -23.91
N PRO A 9 -22.82 -7.68 -22.64
CA PRO A 9 -21.89 -7.68 -21.52
C PRO A 9 -20.76 -8.72 -21.71
N ILE A 10 -19.50 -8.31 -21.59
CA ILE A 10 -18.36 -9.24 -21.64
C ILE A 10 -18.42 -10.23 -20.47
N LEU A 11 -18.77 -9.71 -19.28
CA LEU A 11 -18.97 -10.49 -18.08
C LEU A 11 -20.32 -10.13 -17.47
N GLU A 12 -21.13 -11.14 -17.14
CA GLU A 12 -22.39 -10.99 -16.41
C GLU A 12 -22.39 -11.97 -15.24
N ILE A 13 -22.52 -11.45 -14.05
CA ILE A 13 -22.61 -12.21 -12.80
C ILE A 13 -24.00 -11.94 -12.22
N ASP A 14 -24.79 -12.98 -12.00
CA ASP A 14 -26.13 -12.87 -11.43
C ASP A 14 -26.26 -13.72 -10.16
N LYS A 15 -26.50 -13.06 -9.02
CA LYS A 15 -26.74 -13.65 -7.69
C LYS A 15 -25.72 -14.72 -7.28
N LEU A 16 -24.46 -14.49 -7.63
CA LEU A 16 -23.37 -15.43 -7.36
C LEU A 16 -23.21 -15.65 -5.87
N SER A 17 -23.21 -16.93 -5.48
CA SER A 17 -22.93 -17.38 -4.12
C SER A 17 -21.82 -18.42 -4.13
N ILE A 18 -20.78 -18.19 -3.33
CA ILE A 18 -19.59 -19.06 -3.23
C ILE A 18 -19.36 -19.43 -1.78
N SER A 19 -19.19 -20.73 -1.53
CA SER A 19 -18.87 -21.26 -0.21
C SER A 19 -17.62 -22.13 -0.23
N PHE A 20 -16.87 -22.08 0.87
CA PHE A 20 -15.75 -22.99 1.14
C PHE A 20 -16.15 -24.02 2.18
N PHE A 21 -15.90 -25.27 1.87
CA PHE A 21 -16.25 -26.41 2.72
C PHE A 21 -15.04 -26.92 3.48
N THR A 22 -15.05 -26.76 4.79
CA THR A 22 -14.05 -27.33 5.69
C THR A 22 -14.59 -28.62 6.32
N ARG A 23 -13.72 -29.37 7.02
CA ARG A 23 -14.17 -30.58 7.76
C ARG A 23 -15.18 -30.26 8.85
N LEU A 24 -15.25 -29.03 9.34
CA LEU A 24 -16.06 -28.62 10.47
C LEU A 24 -17.34 -27.89 10.05
N ARG A 25 -17.30 -27.14 8.95
CA ARG A 25 -18.41 -26.26 8.54
C ARG A 25 -18.26 -25.75 7.12
N GLU A 26 -19.38 -25.27 6.58
CA GLU A 26 -19.45 -24.42 5.41
C GLU A 26 -19.10 -22.96 5.80
N ILE A 27 -18.38 -22.27 4.93
CA ILE A 27 -17.98 -20.87 5.08
C ILE A 27 -18.48 -20.13 3.84
N PRO A 28 -19.64 -19.43 3.91
CA PRO A 28 -20.13 -18.61 2.81
C PRO A 28 -19.18 -17.40 2.61
N ALA A 29 -18.47 -17.35 1.50
CA ALA A 29 -17.51 -16.28 1.21
C ALA A 29 -18.13 -15.15 0.39
N VAL A 30 -18.98 -15.48 -0.57
CA VAL A 30 -19.74 -14.54 -1.41
C VAL A 30 -21.21 -14.93 -1.37
N MET A 31 -22.09 -13.94 -1.27
CA MET A 31 -23.54 -14.13 -1.19
C MET A 31 -24.24 -13.12 -2.08
N ASP A 32 -25.13 -13.61 -2.96
CA ASP A 32 -26.00 -12.79 -3.82
C ASP A 32 -25.27 -11.63 -4.52
N PHE A 33 -24.09 -11.91 -5.04
CA PHE A 33 -23.28 -10.89 -5.75
C PHE A 33 -23.67 -10.83 -7.21
N SER A 34 -24.03 -9.64 -7.69
CA SER A 34 -24.38 -9.40 -9.08
C SER A 34 -23.59 -8.22 -9.64
N ALA A 35 -23.02 -8.37 -10.84
CA ALA A 35 -22.27 -7.33 -11.54
C ALA A 35 -22.26 -7.61 -13.05
N SER A 36 -22.04 -6.59 -13.85
CA SER A 36 -21.85 -6.70 -15.30
C SER A 36 -20.73 -5.79 -15.76
N ILE A 37 -20.00 -6.21 -16.79
CA ILE A 37 -18.93 -5.42 -17.41
C ILE A 37 -19.20 -5.38 -18.91
N MET A 38 -19.31 -4.18 -19.46
CA MET A 38 -19.50 -3.95 -20.90
C MET A 38 -18.16 -4.00 -21.66
N PRO A 39 -18.17 -4.14 -23.00
CA PRO A 39 -16.95 -4.08 -23.80
C PRO A 39 -16.17 -2.80 -23.56
N GLY A 40 -14.87 -2.94 -23.17
CA GLY A 40 -13.96 -1.83 -22.89
C GLY A 40 -14.21 -1.10 -21.56
N GLU A 41 -15.18 -1.55 -20.74
CA GLU A 41 -15.49 -0.99 -19.42
C GLU A 41 -14.54 -1.55 -18.35
N ALA A 42 -14.18 -0.71 -17.37
CA ALA A 42 -13.47 -1.07 -16.17
C ALA A 42 -14.39 -1.00 -14.94
N LEU A 43 -14.60 -2.14 -14.27
CA LEU A 43 -15.34 -2.25 -13.01
C LEU A 43 -14.38 -2.43 -11.84
N GLY A 44 -14.40 -1.52 -10.86
CA GLY A 44 -13.68 -1.63 -9.61
C GLY A 44 -14.47 -2.38 -8.55
N ILE A 45 -13.82 -3.32 -7.83
CA ILE A 45 -14.36 -3.93 -6.61
C ILE A 45 -13.51 -3.51 -5.44
N VAL A 46 -14.12 -2.89 -4.43
CA VAL A 46 -13.46 -2.38 -3.22
C VAL A 46 -14.11 -2.90 -1.94
N GLY A 47 -13.39 -2.82 -0.83
CA GLY A 47 -13.86 -3.21 0.50
C GLY A 47 -12.72 -3.72 1.38
N GLU A 48 -12.99 -3.94 2.67
CA GLU A 48 -12.01 -4.47 3.63
C GLU A 48 -11.53 -5.88 3.23
N SER A 49 -10.33 -6.28 3.69
CA SER A 49 -9.79 -7.62 3.44
C SER A 49 -10.72 -8.70 4.01
N GLY A 50 -10.83 -9.81 3.30
CA GLY A 50 -11.74 -10.88 3.68
C GLY A 50 -13.21 -10.64 3.32
N CYS A 51 -13.58 -9.51 2.68
CA CYS A 51 -14.97 -9.29 2.25
C CYS A 51 -15.40 -10.11 1.03
N GLY A 52 -14.49 -10.84 0.36
CA GLY A 52 -14.82 -11.74 -0.75
C GLY A 52 -14.38 -11.30 -2.15
N LYS A 53 -13.66 -10.17 -2.31
CA LYS A 53 -13.22 -9.62 -3.61
C LYS A 53 -12.47 -10.63 -4.47
N SER A 54 -11.36 -11.16 -3.98
CA SER A 54 -10.55 -12.17 -4.68
C SER A 54 -11.34 -13.47 -4.92
N THR A 55 -12.30 -13.80 -4.03
CA THR A 55 -13.17 -14.96 -4.23
C THR A 55 -14.09 -14.78 -5.42
N VAL A 56 -14.59 -13.56 -5.69
CA VAL A 56 -15.36 -13.26 -6.91
C VAL A 56 -14.48 -13.45 -8.14
N ALA A 57 -13.26 -12.94 -8.14
CA ALA A 57 -12.30 -13.10 -9.25
C ALA A 57 -11.99 -14.58 -9.54
N LEU A 58 -11.69 -15.35 -8.49
CA LEU A 58 -11.46 -16.80 -8.60
C LEU A 58 -12.72 -17.55 -9.06
N GLY A 59 -13.91 -17.09 -8.67
CA GLY A 59 -15.20 -17.60 -9.17
C GLY A 59 -15.34 -17.39 -10.67
N VAL A 60 -15.00 -16.21 -11.20
CA VAL A 60 -14.99 -15.93 -12.65
C VAL A 60 -13.98 -16.83 -13.35
N MET A 61 -12.79 -17.01 -12.75
CA MET A 61 -11.79 -17.93 -13.28
C MET A 61 -12.17 -19.42 -13.13
N GLN A 62 -13.25 -19.76 -12.42
CA GLN A 62 -13.62 -21.13 -12.06
C GLN A 62 -12.49 -21.89 -11.35
N ASP A 63 -11.68 -21.18 -10.54
CA ASP A 63 -10.51 -21.71 -9.83
C ASP A 63 -10.61 -21.45 -8.32
N LEU A 64 -11.60 -22.06 -7.69
CA LEU A 64 -11.88 -21.92 -6.25
C LEU A 64 -11.08 -22.91 -5.39
N GLY A 65 -10.21 -23.71 -6.00
CA GLY A 65 -9.49 -24.79 -5.33
C GLY A 65 -10.42 -25.95 -4.89
N VAL A 66 -9.84 -26.92 -4.18
CA VAL A 66 -10.54 -28.18 -3.83
C VAL A 66 -11.70 -28.02 -2.86
N ASN A 67 -11.70 -26.97 -2.06
CA ASN A 67 -12.68 -26.73 -1.00
C ASN A 67 -13.74 -25.69 -1.38
N GLY A 68 -13.54 -24.91 -2.44
CA GLY A 68 -14.45 -23.85 -2.87
C GLY A 68 -15.46 -24.36 -3.90
N ARG A 69 -16.69 -23.88 -3.83
CA ARG A 69 -17.76 -24.21 -4.79
C ARG A 69 -18.68 -23.02 -5.00
N ILE A 70 -19.15 -22.85 -6.23
CA ILE A 70 -20.30 -22.00 -6.53
C ILE A 70 -21.55 -22.76 -6.09
N VAL A 71 -22.27 -22.22 -5.11
CA VAL A 71 -23.47 -22.84 -4.53
C VAL A 71 -24.76 -22.24 -5.07
N GLY A 72 -24.69 -21.11 -5.77
CA GLY A 72 -25.84 -20.44 -6.39
C GLY A 72 -25.42 -19.34 -7.37
N GLY A 73 -26.37 -18.93 -8.21
CA GLY A 73 -26.17 -17.89 -9.21
C GLY A 73 -25.51 -18.39 -10.49
N SER A 74 -25.25 -17.47 -11.40
CA SER A 74 -24.63 -17.74 -12.70
C SER A 74 -23.51 -16.77 -13.02
N ILE A 75 -22.53 -17.22 -13.83
CA ILE A 75 -21.45 -16.39 -14.38
C ILE A 75 -21.43 -16.63 -15.89
N LYS A 76 -21.70 -15.59 -16.67
CA LYS A 76 -21.65 -15.67 -18.13
C LYS A 76 -20.50 -14.83 -18.67
N PHE A 77 -19.74 -15.40 -19.56
CA PHE A 77 -18.72 -14.72 -20.34
C PHE A 77 -19.16 -14.67 -21.82
N LYS A 78 -19.35 -13.46 -22.36
CA LYS A 78 -19.90 -13.26 -23.71
C LYS A 78 -21.20 -14.07 -23.96
N GLY A 79 -22.04 -14.18 -22.96
CA GLY A 79 -23.30 -14.95 -23.00
C GLY A 79 -23.16 -16.45 -22.78
N GLU A 80 -21.95 -17.03 -22.73
CA GLU A 80 -21.72 -18.45 -22.40
C GLU A 80 -21.63 -18.64 -20.89
N GLU A 81 -22.35 -19.64 -20.34
CA GLU A 81 -22.35 -19.96 -18.90
C GLU A 81 -21.06 -20.67 -18.49
N LEU A 82 -20.26 -20.02 -17.62
CA LEU A 82 -18.98 -20.58 -17.15
C LEU A 82 -19.15 -21.73 -16.15
N ASN A 83 -20.22 -21.69 -15.33
CA ASN A 83 -20.42 -22.67 -14.25
C ASN A 83 -20.63 -24.11 -14.76
N THR A 84 -21.14 -24.26 -15.98
CA THR A 84 -21.46 -25.56 -16.61
C THR A 84 -20.55 -25.90 -17.79
N MET A 85 -19.53 -25.08 -18.03
CA MET A 85 -18.60 -25.23 -19.14
C MET A 85 -17.68 -26.45 -18.93
N SER A 86 -17.33 -27.14 -20.04
CA SER A 86 -16.41 -28.26 -19.96
C SER A 86 -14.99 -27.82 -19.55
N PRO A 87 -14.21 -28.68 -18.87
CA PRO A 87 -12.84 -28.37 -18.50
C PRO A 87 -11.94 -28.00 -19.67
N GLU A 88 -12.18 -28.59 -20.84
CA GLU A 88 -11.44 -28.29 -22.07
C GLU A 88 -11.72 -26.86 -22.54
N ARG A 89 -13.01 -26.48 -22.63
CA ARG A 89 -13.41 -25.12 -23.03
C ARG A 89 -12.94 -24.07 -22.02
N LEU A 90 -12.99 -24.35 -20.72
CA LEU A 90 -12.45 -23.47 -19.68
C LEU A 90 -10.94 -23.26 -19.86
N ARG A 91 -10.18 -24.31 -20.20
CA ARG A 91 -8.75 -24.21 -20.49
C ARG A 91 -8.48 -23.33 -21.71
N ASP A 92 -9.30 -23.45 -22.75
CA ASP A 92 -9.17 -22.63 -23.95
C ASP A 92 -9.42 -21.15 -23.68
N ILE A 93 -10.40 -20.83 -22.83
CA ILE A 93 -10.77 -19.46 -22.47
C ILE A 93 -9.72 -18.82 -21.56
N ARG A 94 -9.21 -19.58 -20.57
CA ARG A 94 -8.22 -19.08 -19.61
C ARG A 94 -6.88 -18.83 -20.32
N GLY A 95 -6.36 -17.62 -20.16
CA GLY A 95 -5.12 -17.17 -20.79
C GLY A 95 -5.26 -16.68 -22.24
N SER A 96 -6.37 -17.01 -22.94
CA SER A 96 -6.64 -16.54 -24.31
C SER A 96 -7.68 -15.43 -24.38
N GLU A 97 -8.82 -15.60 -23.69
CA GLU A 97 -9.94 -14.66 -23.69
C GLU A 97 -10.16 -13.99 -22.33
N ILE A 98 -9.87 -14.70 -21.23
CA ILE A 98 -9.85 -14.19 -19.86
C ILE A 98 -8.44 -14.38 -19.32
N ALA A 99 -7.81 -13.30 -18.89
CA ALA A 99 -6.52 -13.35 -18.20
C ALA A 99 -6.63 -12.75 -16.79
N MET A 100 -5.81 -13.24 -15.87
CA MET A 100 -5.78 -12.76 -14.49
C MET A 100 -4.35 -12.41 -14.05
N ILE A 101 -4.22 -11.26 -13.39
CA ILE A 101 -3.02 -10.85 -12.67
C ILE A 101 -3.29 -11.03 -11.19
N TYR A 102 -2.50 -11.89 -10.54
CA TYR A 102 -2.61 -12.20 -9.12
C TYR A 102 -1.87 -11.20 -8.24
N GLN A 103 -2.19 -11.17 -6.97
CA GLN A 103 -1.67 -10.24 -5.96
C GLN A 103 -0.14 -10.24 -5.85
N GLU A 104 0.53 -11.40 -6.01
CA GLU A 104 1.98 -11.52 -5.90
C GLU A 104 2.61 -11.85 -7.26
N PRO A 105 3.33 -10.90 -7.91
CA PRO A 105 3.92 -11.14 -9.23
C PRO A 105 5.00 -12.23 -9.22
N MET A 106 5.75 -12.34 -8.11
CA MET A 106 6.79 -13.36 -7.97
C MET A 106 6.23 -14.78 -7.93
N ALA A 107 5.02 -14.97 -7.40
CA ALA A 107 4.36 -16.27 -7.39
C ALA A 107 3.85 -16.68 -8.78
N SER A 108 3.66 -15.71 -9.69
CA SER A 108 3.19 -15.95 -11.07
C SER A 108 4.29 -16.29 -12.05
N LEU A 109 5.57 -16.07 -11.70
CA LEU A 109 6.72 -16.32 -12.55
C LEU A 109 7.52 -17.55 -12.09
N ASN A 110 7.83 -18.46 -13.01
CA ASN A 110 8.70 -19.59 -12.72
C ASN A 110 10.17 -19.14 -12.59
N PRO A 111 10.77 -19.20 -11.39
CA PRO A 111 12.12 -18.68 -11.16
C PRO A 111 13.23 -19.45 -11.93
N ALA A 112 12.94 -20.67 -12.38
CA ALA A 112 13.88 -21.53 -13.11
C ALA A 112 13.80 -21.36 -14.63
N MET A 113 12.85 -20.59 -15.15
CA MET A 113 12.66 -20.35 -16.58
C MET A 113 13.00 -18.90 -16.95
N LYS A 114 13.54 -18.71 -18.15
CA LYS A 114 13.74 -17.37 -18.70
C LYS A 114 12.42 -16.68 -19.01
N ILE A 115 12.40 -15.37 -18.89
CA ILE A 115 11.20 -14.54 -19.15
C ILE A 115 10.66 -14.79 -20.56
N GLY A 116 11.51 -14.82 -21.57
CA GLY A 116 11.08 -15.05 -22.96
C GLY A 116 10.38 -16.40 -23.16
N GLU A 117 10.84 -17.44 -22.49
CA GLU A 117 10.20 -18.76 -22.58
C GLU A 117 8.81 -18.77 -21.99
N GLN A 118 8.63 -18.13 -20.83
CA GLN A 118 7.32 -18.01 -20.17
C GLN A 118 6.32 -17.17 -21.00
N LEU A 119 6.78 -16.08 -21.61
CA LEU A 119 5.94 -15.25 -22.48
C LEU A 119 5.53 -15.99 -23.77
N MET A 120 6.48 -16.68 -24.42
CA MET A 120 6.22 -17.41 -25.67
C MET A 120 5.27 -18.59 -25.47
N GLU A 121 5.24 -19.20 -24.28
CA GLU A 121 4.38 -20.34 -23.97
C GLU A 121 2.90 -20.04 -24.25
N VAL A 122 2.43 -18.85 -23.90
CA VAL A 122 1.04 -18.43 -24.04
C VAL A 122 0.53 -18.50 -25.49
N PRO A 123 1.11 -17.80 -26.47
CA PRO A 123 0.63 -17.87 -27.85
C PRO A 123 0.93 -19.22 -28.52
N MET A 124 1.97 -19.92 -28.09
CA MET A 124 2.26 -21.26 -28.62
C MET A 124 1.21 -22.29 -28.21
N ILE A 125 0.68 -22.22 -26.99
CA ILE A 125 -0.35 -23.15 -26.49
C ILE A 125 -1.72 -22.77 -27.04
N HIS A 126 -2.10 -21.50 -26.99
CA HIS A 126 -3.47 -21.06 -27.29
C HIS A 126 -3.72 -20.77 -28.78
N GLU A 127 -2.70 -20.37 -29.52
CA GLU A 127 -2.83 -19.97 -30.94
C GLU A 127 -2.08 -20.85 -31.89
N ASN A 128 -1.35 -21.87 -31.39
CA ASN A 128 -0.50 -22.77 -32.17
C ASN A 128 0.49 -22.02 -33.07
N CYS A 129 0.99 -20.85 -32.68
CA CYS A 129 1.94 -20.08 -33.47
C CYS A 129 3.35 -20.67 -33.38
N SER A 130 4.17 -20.36 -34.38
CA SER A 130 5.58 -20.78 -34.41
C SER A 130 6.38 -20.09 -33.29
N ARG A 131 7.52 -20.69 -32.91
CA ARG A 131 8.41 -20.10 -31.89
C ARG A 131 8.96 -18.73 -32.33
N GLU A 132 9.18 -18.51 -33.62
CA GLU A 132 9.66 -17.23 -34.16
C GLU A 132 8.58 -16.14 -34.04
N GLU A 133 7.34 -16.48 -34.39
CA GLU A 133 6.20 -15.58 -34.21
C GLU A 133 5.95 -15.25 -32.71
N ALA A 134 6.03 -16.26 -31.84
CA ALA A 134 5.89 -16.08 -30.40
C ALA A 134 6.99 -15.15 -29.83
N TYR A 135 8.25 -15.30 -30.33
CA TYR A 135 9.35 -14.43 -29.92
C TYR A 135 9.15 -12.98 -30.38
N THR A 136 8.69 -12.78 -31.60
CA THR A 136 8.39 -11.45 -32.16
C THR A 136 7.30 -10.76 -31.32
N ARG A 137 6.20 -11.47 -31.01
CA ARG A 137 5.14 -10.96 -30.14
C ARG A 137 5.63 -10.66 -28.73
N ALA A 138 6.49 -11.51 -28.17
CA ALA A 138 7.07 -11.28 -26.86
C ALA A 138 7.91 -10.00 -26.83
N LEU A 139 8.69 -9.72 -27.90
CA LEU A 139 9.42 -8.46 -28.04
C LEU A 139 8.48 -7.26 -28.12
N GLU A 140 7.40 -7.35 -28.90
CA GLU A 140 6.40 -6.29 -29.02
C GLU A 140 5.74 -5.99 -27.68
N VAL A 141 5.24 -7.00 -26.96
CA VAL A 141 4.54 -6.82 -25.69
C VAL A 141 5.49 -6.31 -24.60
N VAL A 142 6.74 -6.78 -24.55
CA VAL A 142 7.75 -6.26 -23.59
C VAL A 142 8.10 -4.80 -23.91
N THR A 143 8.06 -4.39 -25.17
CA THR A 143 8.19 -2.99 -25.57
C THR A 143 6.97 -2.17 -25.16
N ASP A 144 5.77 -2.71 -25.34
CA ASP A 144 4.51 -2.07 -24.95
C ASP A 144 4.41 -1.82 -23.44
N VAL A 145 4.96 -2.72 -22.60
CA VAL A 145 5.04 -2.49 -21.14
C VAL A 145 6.21 -1.59 -20.73
N LYS A 146 6.82 -0.89 -21.68
CA LYS A 146 7.86 0.13 -21.47
C LYS A 146 9.08 -0.37 -20.68
N LEU A 147 9.48 -1.64 -20.89
CA LEU A 147 10.70 -2.19 -20.30
C LEU A 147 11.93 -1.87 -21.18
N PRO A 148 13.05 -1.42 -20.59
CA PRO A 148 14.27 -1.13 -21.34
C PRO A 148 14.92 -2.41 -21.86
N ASP A 149 15.52 -2.35 -23.04
CA ASP A 149 16.24 -3.47 -23.68
C ASP A 149 15.43 -4.79 -23.66
N PRO A 150 14.32 -4.85 -24.43
CA PRO A 150 13.43 -6.01 -24.44
C PRO A 150 14.16 -7.32 -24.75
N ALA A 151 15.16 -7.30 -25.63
CA ALA A 151 15.92 -8.50 -26.01
C ALA A 151 16.75 -9.07 -24.85
N ARG A 152 17.30 -8.19 -23.98
CA ARG A 152 18.00 -8.59 -22.76
C ARG A 152 17.01 -9.14 -21.74
N ILE A 153 15.88 -8.47 -21.53
CA ILE A 153 14.83 -8.88 -20.59
C ILE A 153 14.34 -10.29 -20.92
N LEU A 154 14.06 -10.60 -22.19
CA LEU A 154 13.62 -11.94 -22.61
C LEU A 154 14.64 -13.05 -22.30
N LYS A 155 15.92 -12.72 -22.23
CA LYS A 155 17.00 -13.66 -21.88
C LYS A 155 17.26 -13.78 -20.39
N SER A 156 16.68 -12.89 -19.57
CA SER A 156 16.86 -12.84 -18.13
C SER A 156 15.96 -13.83 -17.40
N TYR A 157 16.34 -14.17 -16.16
CA TYR A 157 15.51 -14.90 -15.20
C TYR A 157 14.76 -13.93 -14.30
N PRO A 158 13.62 -14.32 -13.69
CA PRO A 158 12.84 -13.45 -12.80
C PRO A 158 13.66 -12.78 -11.70
N HIS A 159 14.54 -13.51 -11.02
CA HIS A 159 15.39 -13.01 -9.94
C HIS A 159 16.41 -11.93 -10.36
N GLN A 160 16.61 -11.72 -11.64
CA GLN A 160 17.50 -10.69 -12.20
C GLN A 160 16.77 -9.36 -12.46
N LEU A 161 15.46 -9.32 -12.24
CA LEU A 161 14.60 -8.17 -12.49
C LEU A 161 14.14 -7.55 -11.16
N SER A 162 13.93 -6.22 -11.14
CA SER A 162 13.29 -5.54 -10.02
C SER A 162 11.81 -5.93 -9.89
N GLY A 163 11.20 -5.71 -8.71
CA GLY A 163 9.78 -6.01 -8.48
C GLY A 163 8.85 -5.33 -9.50
N GLY A 164 9.09 -4.05 -9.81
CA GLY A 164 8.33 -3.33 -10.82
C GLY A 164 8.53 -3.88 -12.24
N GLN A 165 9.74 -4.35 -12.59
CA GLN A 165 9.99 -5.01 -13.87
C GLN A 165 9.29 -6.37 -13.93
N GLN A 166 9.30 -7.16 -12.85
CA GLN A 166 8.57 -8.43 -12.76
C GLN A 166 7.06 -8.21 -12.91
N GLN A 167 6.51 -7.19 -12.26
CA GLN A 167 5.08 -6.84 -12.40
C GLN A 167 4.73 -6.50 -13.84
N ARG A 168 5.54 -5.69 -14.53
CA ARG A 168 5.34 -5.38 -15.95
C ARG A 168 5.44 -6.63 -16.84
N ILE A 169 6.29 -7.60 -16.50
CA ILE A 169 6.34 -8.90 -17.20
C ILE A 169 5.07 -9.72 -16.98
N VAL A 170 4.52 -9.75 -15.75
CA VAL A 170 3.25 -10.44 -15.48
C VAL A 170 2.11 -9.79 -16.27
N ILE A 171 2.09 -8.45 -16.37
CA ILE A 171 1.14 -7.71 -17.22
C ILE A 171 1.35 -8.08 -18.69
N ALA A 172 2.59 -8.09 -19.17
CA ALA A 172 2.94 -8.51 -20.53
C ALA A 172 2.43 -9.92 -20.83
N MET A 173 2.64 -10.87 -19.90
CA MET A 173 2.19 -12.25 -20.03
C MET A 173 0.66 -12.35 -20.11
N ALA A 174 -0.07 -11.62 -19.27
CA ALA A 174 -1.53 -11.58 -19.31
C ALA A 174 -2.08 -10.97 -20.62
N LEU A 175 -1.34 -10.08 -21.27
CA LEU A 175 -1.75 -9.38 -22.49
C LEU A 175 -1.25 -10.05 -23.78
N MET A 176 -0.43 -11.12 -23.71
CA MET A 176 0.10 -11.82 -24.88
C MET A 176 -0.97 -12.26 -25.88
N SER A 177 -2.14 -12.70 -25.39
CA SER A 177 -3.28 -13.15 -26.20
C SER A 177 -4.29 -12.04 -26.49
N LYS A 178 -4.06 -10.81 -26.01
CA LYS A 178 -5.01 -9.69 -26.10
C LYS A 178 -6.41 -10.12 -25.60
N PRO A 179 -6.56 -10.45 -24.33
CA PRO A 179 -7.79 -10.99 -23.76
C PRO A 179 -8.94 -9.97 -23.86
N SER A 180 -10.19 -10.48 -23.92
CA SER A 180 -11.38 -9.63 -23.88
C SER A 180 -11.68 -9.14 -22.46
N LEU A 181 -11.27 -9.90 -21.44
CA LEU A 181 -11.40 -9.57 -20.02
C LEU A 181 -10.06 -9.75 -19.30
N LEU A 182 -9.61 -8.72 -18.63
CA LEU A 182 -8.45 -8.74 -17.73
C LEU A 182 -8.92 -8.57 -16.29
N ILE A 183 -8.63 -9.55 -15.44
CA ILE A 183 -8.89 -9.50 -14.01
C ILE A 183 -7.59 -9.10 -13.31
N LEU A 184 -7.66 -8.06 -12.49
CA LEU A 184 -6.53 -7.53 -11.73
C LEU A 184 -6.87 -7.64 -10.24
N ASP A 185 -6.22 -8.59 -9.55
CA ASP A 185 -6.42 -8.79 -8.12
C ASP A 185 -5.27 -8.15 -7.36
N GLU A 186 -5.49 -6.94 -6.88
CA GLU A 186 -4.52 -6.10 -6.17
C GLU A 186 -3.17 -6.00 -6.92
N PRO A 187 -3.15 -5.55 -8.18
CA PRO A 187 -1.98 -5.65 -9.06
C PRO A 187 -0.80 -4.78 -8.64
N THR A 188 -0.97 -3.90 -7.65
CA THR A 188 0.03 -2.92 -7.21
C THR A 188 0.51 -3.16 -5.78
N THR A 189 0.01 -4.20 -5.11
CA THR A 189 0.44 -4.55 -3.74
C THR A 189 1.95 -4.74 -3.67
N ALA A 190 2.58 -4.18 -2.65
CA ALA A 190 4.03 -4.18 -2.41
C ALA A 190 4.88 -3.41 -3.46
N LEU A 191 4.26 -2.53 -4.26
CA LEU A 191 4.98 -1.60 -5.12
C LEU A 191 5.09 -0.21 -4.46
N ASP A 192 6.16 0.51 -4.80
CA ASP A 192 6.28 1.92 -4.42
C ASP A 192 5.28 2.79 -5.17
N VAL A 193 4.87 3.91 -4.59
CA VAL A 193 3.85 4.80 -5.13
C VAL A 193 4.13 5.23 -6.58
N THR A 194 5.39 5.52 -6.93
CA THR A 194 5.77 5.89 -8.31
C THR A 194 5.67 4.73 -9.29
N VAL A 195 6.04 3.52 -8.86
CA VAL A 195 5.91 2.30 -9.67
C VAL A 195 4.45 1.90 -9.77
N GLU A 196 3.68 2.00 -8.69
CA GLU A 196 2.23 1.77 -8.65
C GLU A 196 1.51 2.66 -9.68
N ALA A 197 1.72 3.98 -9.63
CA ALA A 197 1.12 4.92 -10.57
C ALA A 197 1.48 4.58 -12.04
N ALA A 198 2.76 4.28 -12.30
CA ALA A 198 3.23 3.91 -13.63
C ALA A 198 2.63 2.58 -14.15
N VAL A 199 2.40 1.60 -13.26
CA VAL A 199 1.76 0.32 -13.59
C VAL A 199 0.28 0.52 -13.89
N VAL A 200 -0.42 1.32 -13.09
CA VAL A 200 -1.85 1.60 -13.29
C VAL A 200 -2.08 2.36 -14.60
N GLU A 201 -1.28 3.40 -14.89
CA GLU A 201 -1.33 4.12 -16.16
C GLU A 201 -1.07 3.19 -17.35
N LEU A 202 -0.05 2.33 -17.23
CA LEU A 202 0.27 1.34 -18.24
C LEU A 202 -0.90 0.38 -18.52
N VAL A 203 -1.53 -0.17 -17.49
CA VAL A 203 -2.69 -1.07 -17.64
C VAL A 203 -3.85 -0.35 -18.31
N LYS A 204 -4.11 0.90 -17.93
CA LYS A 204 -5.16 1.74 -18.53
C LYS A 204 -4.90 2.01 -20.02
N ASP A 205 -3.66 2.38 -20.37
CA ASP A 205 -3.24 2.62 -21.75
C ASP A 205 -3.39 1.37 -22.62
N LEU A 206 -2.91 0.22 -22.10
CA LEU A 206 -2.98 -1.05 -22.80
C LEU A 206 -4.40 -1.59 -22.91
N GLY A 207 -5.23 -1.40 -21.86
CA GLY A 207 -6.65 -1.72 -21.88
C GLY A 207 -7.37 -0.99 -23.02
N LYS A 208 -7.13 0.32 -23.16
CA LYS A 208 -7.65 1.14 -24.28
C LYS A 208 -7.09 0.71 -25.63
N LYS A 209 -5.77 0.47 -25.72
CA LYS A 209 -5.08 0.05 -26.94
C LYS A 209 -5.64 -1.27 -27.49
N TYR A 210 -5.93 -2.23 -26.64
CA TYR A 210 -6.39 -3.56 -27.02
C TYR A 210 -7.92 -3.74 -26.94
N GLY A 211 -8.65 -2.76 -26.43
CA GLY A 211 -10.10 -2.85 -26.19
C GLY A 211 -10.47 -3.89 -25.15
N THR A 212 -9.61 -4.11 -24.15
CA THR A 212 -9.80 -5.09 -23.08
C THR A 212 -10.69 -4.51 -21.98
N SER A 213 -11.73 -5.25 -21.59
CA SER A 213 -12.53 -4.91 -20.41
C SER A 213 -11.80 -5.34 -19.13
N MET A 214 -12.02 -4.64 -18.02
CA MET A 214 -11.26 -4.87 -16.80
C MET A 214 -12.16 -5.11 -15.58
N LEU A 215 -11.81 -6.11 -14.78
CA LEU A 215 -12.28 -6.28 -13.41
C LEU A 215 -11.12 -5.94 -12.47
N PHE A 216 -11.18 -4.77 -11.83
CA PHE A 216 -10.09 -4.22 -11.02
C PHE A 216 -10.41 -4.34 -9.54
N ILE A 217 -9.67 -5.17 -8.81
CA ILE A 217 -9.81 -5.35 -7.38
C ILE A 217 -8.70 -4.59 -6.68
N SER A 218 -9.06 -3.69 -5.76
CA SER A 218 -8.11 -2.92 -4.97
C SER A 218 -8.69 -2.55 -3.62
N HIS A 219 -7.81 -2.38 -2.64
CA HIS A 219 -8.14 -1.74 -1.37
C HIS A 219 -7.87 -0.22 -1.43
N ASN A 220 -7.17 0.27 -2.46
CA ASN A 220 -6.87 1.69 -2.65
C ASN A 220 -7.96 2.35 -3.52
N LEU A 221 -8.85 3.13 -2.86
CA LEU A 221 -9.97 3.80 -3.54
C LEU A 221 -9.51 4.86 -4.54
N GLY A 222 -8.39 5.53 -4.30
CA GLY A 222 -7.83 6.51 -5.23
C GLY A 222 -7.45 5.88 -6.58
N LEU A 223 -6.86 4.67 -6.55
CA LEU A 223 -6.55 3.93 -7.78
C LEU A 223 -7.81 3.52 -8.55
N VAL A 224 -8.85 3.08 -7.83
CA VAL A 224 -10.12 2.71 -8.47
C VAL A 224 -10.77 3.92 -9.12
N LEU A 225 -10.75 5.08 -8.46
CA LEU A 225 -11.26 6.33 -9.01
C LEU A 225 -10.50 6.74 -10.29
N GLU A 226 -9.17 6.61 -10.30
CA GLU A 226 -8.34 6.98 -11.45
C GLU A 226 -8.45 5.98 -12.62
N THR A 227 -8.89 4.73 -12.36
CA THR A 227 -8.78 3.63 -13.33
C THR A 227 -10.12 3.12 -13.86
N CYS A 228 -11.16 3.12 -13.03
CA CYS A 228 -12.42 2.45 -13.32
C CYS A 228 -13.52 3.42 -13.77
N ASP A 229 -14.50 2.90 -14.51
CA ASP A 229 -15.70 3.63 -14.93
C ASP A 229 -16.82 3.47 -13.89
N ARG A 230 -16.88 2.29 -13.27
CA ARG A 230 -17.86 1.93 -12.23
C ARG A 230 -17.20 1.27 -11.04
N ILE A 231 -17.89 1.33 -9.90
CA ILE A 231 -17.45 0.75 -8.64
C ILE A 231 -18.53 -0.13 -8.02
N CYS A 232 -18.08 -1.20 -7.35
CA CYS A 232 -18.88 -2.05 -6.49
C CYS A 232 -18.21 -2.15 -5.12
N VAL A 233 -18.85 -1.66 -4.08
CA VAL A 233 -18.37 -1.73 -2.70
C VAL A 233 -18.88 -3.02 -2.07
N MET A 234 -17.96 -3.86 -1.57
CA MET A 234 -18.27 -5.14 -0.93
C MET A 234 -18.02 -5.09 0.57
N TYR A 235 -18.94 -5.68 1.33
CA TYR A 235 -18.80 -5.90 2.76
C TYR A 235 -19.28 -7.31 3.14
N SER A 236 -18.41 -8.06 3.82
CA SER A 236 -18.75 -9.39 4.37
C SER A 236 -19.49 -10.32 3.40
N GLY A 237 -18.99 -10.43 2.16
CA GLY A 237 -19.52 -11.34 1.13
C GLY A 237 -20.61 -10.76 0.23
N GLU A 238 -21.11 -9.56 0.51
CA GLU A 238 -22.18 -8.91 -0.25
C GLU A 238 -21.75 -7.61 -0.89
N ALA A 239 -22.34 -7.29 -2.05
CA ALA A 239 -22.31 -5.93 -2.58
C ALA A 239 -23.24 -5.06 -1.72
N VAL A 240 -22.73 -3.94 -1.20
CA VAL A 240 -23.50 -3.01 -0.37
C VAL A 240 -23.86 -1.72 -1.10
N GLU A 241 -23.03 -1.30 -2.05
CA GLU A 241 -23.30 -0.15 -2.91
C GLU A 241 -22.60 -0.33 -4.25
N ARG A 242 -23.21 0.10 -5.35
CA ARG A 242 -22.63 0.07 -6.69
C ARG A 242 -23.21 1.18 -7.57
N GLY A 243 -22.37 1.70 -8.46
CA GLY A 243 -22.78 2.79 -9.37
C GLY A 243 -21.66 3.19 -10.32
N SER A 244 -21.82 4.32 -11.00
CA SER A 244 -20.69 4.99 -11.63
C SER A 244 -19.71 5.49 -10.55
N ILE A 245 -18.50 5.81 -10.95
CA ILE A 245 -17.52 6.38 -10.02
C ILE A 245 -18.09 7.68 -9.42
N GLU A 246 -18.63 8.58 -10.23
CA GLU A 246 -19.20 9.85 -9.80
C GLU A 246 -20.37 9.64 -8.83
N ASP A 247 -21.31 8.75 -9.16
CA ASP A 247 -22.49 8.52 -8.30
C ASP A 247 -22.07 8.08 -6.89
N VAL A 248 -21.15 7.09 -6.79
CA VAL A 248 -20.78 6.53 -5.49
C VAL A 248 -19.84 7.45 -4.71
N PHE A 249 -18.91 8.17 -5.38
CA PHE A 249 -17.99 9.07 -4.69
C PHE A 249 -18.64 10.39 -4.26
N ASP A 250 -19.55 10.96 -5.10
CA ASP A 250 -20.17 12.25 -4.81
C ASP A 250 -21.47 12.11 -3.99
N ASP A 251 -22.16 10.96 -4.03
CA ASP A 251 -23.45 10.71 -3.35
C ASP A 251 -23.51 9.32 -2.71
N MET A 252 -22.62 9.05 -1.74
CA MET A 252 -22.58 7.78 -1.01
C MET A 252 -23.89 7.51 -0.27
N GLN A 253 -24.51 6.34 -0.50
CA GLN A 253 -25.85 5.98 0.02
C GLN A 253 -25.81 4.73 0.93
N HIS A 254 -24.62 4.27 1.31
CA HIS A 254 -24.46 3.20 2.31
C HIS A 254 -23.54 3.65 3.46
N PRO A 255 -23.92 3.45 4.74
CA PRO A 255 -23.09 3.85 5.88
C PRO A 255 -21.68 3.26 5.88
N TYR A 256 -21.51 2.04 5.38
CA TYR A 256 -20.19 1.42 5.24
C TYR A 256 -19.33 2.15 4.18
N THR A 257 -19.90 2.48 3.02
CA THR A 257 -19.20 3.24 1.98
C THR A 257 -18.70 4.57 2.55
N GLN A 258 -19.58 5.30 3.22
CA GLN A 258 -19.21 6.57 3.87
C GLN A 258 -18.12 6.39 4.93
N ALA A 259 -18.22 5.35 5.77
CA ALA A 259 -17.22 5.05 6.79
C ALA A 259 -15.86 4.66 6.18
N LEU A 260 -15.87 3.88 5.08
CA LEU A 260 -14.67 3.50 4.35
C LEU A 260 -13.95 4.74 3.77
N PHE A 261 -14.70 5.68 3.17
CA PHE A 261 -14.15 6.94 2.66
C PHE A 261 -13.64 7.87 3.76
N ARG A 262 -14.28 7.89 4.93
CA ARG A 262 -13.83 8.66 6.11
C ARG A 262 -12.55 8.11 6.73
N SER A 263 -12.19 6.87 6.41
CA SER A 263 -10.95 6.23 6.86
C SER A 263 -9.74 6.55 5.96
N ILE A 264 -9.92 7.29 4.85
CA ILE A 264 -8.86 7.64 3.91
C ILE A 264 -8.44 9.10 4.14
N PRO A 265 -7.14 9.40 4.26
CA PRO A 265 -6.66 10.76 4.28
C PRO A 265 -6.81 11.40 2.88
N LEU A 266 -7.64 12.44 2.77
CA LEU A 266 -7.79 13.20 1.53
C LEU A 266 -6.74 14.30 1.42
N PRO A 267 -6.44 14.79 0.20
CA PRO A 267 -5.59 15.95 -0.02
C PRO A 267 -6.14 17.18 0.71
N GLY A 268 -5.27 17.90 1.39
CA GLY A 268 -5.67 19.05 2.21
C GLY A 268 -6.28 18.69 3.58
N ALA A 269 -6.51 17.40 3.87
CA ALA A 269 -6.90 16.98 5.21
C ALA A 269 -5.70 17.12 6.15
N ASP A 270 -5.79 18.12 7.00
CA ASP A 270 -4.93 18.24 8.17
C ASP A 270 -5.60 17.49 9.33
N LYS A 271 -4.76 16.90 10.19
CA LYS A 271 -5.17 16.16 11.40
C LYS A 271 -6.12 16.94 12.32
N ASN A 272 -6.14 18.27 12.21
CA ASN A 272 -6.98 19.14 13.02
C ASN A 272 -8.31 19.48 12.30
N ALA A 273 -8.30 19.56 10.97
CA ALA A 273 -9.47 19.94 10.17
C ALA A 273 -10.38 18.74 9.85
N ARG A 274 -9.78 17.59 9.51
CA ARG A 274 -10.50 16.37 9.17
C ARG A 274 -9.76 15.13 9.70
N PRO A 275 -9.97 14.75 10.96
CA PRO A 275 -9.39 13.56 11.54
C PRO A 275 -9.88 12.29 10.81
N LEU A 276 -9.00 11.31 10.69
CA LEU A 276 -9.36 9.99 10.19
C LEU A 276 -10.33 9.32 11.15
N VAL A 277 -11.37 8.71 10.60
CA VAL A 277 -12.35 7.98 11.41
C VAL A 277 -12.24 6.50 11.07
N ALA A 278 -11.68 5.73 11.99
CA ALA A 278 -11.65 4.28 11.86
C ALA A 278 -13.06 3.70 11.97
N ILE A 279 -13.37 2.70 11.16
CA ILE A 279 -14.65 1.99 11.28
C ILE A 279 -14.67 1.22 12.61
N PRO A 280 -15.65 1.47 13.51
CA PRO A 280 -15.66 0.86 14.82
C PRO A 280 -15.94 -0.66 14.75
N GLY A 281 -15.54 -1.39 15.80
CA GLY A 281 -15.81 -2.81 15.94
C GLY A 281 -14.92 -3.72 15.07
N ASN A 282 -15.22 -5.01 15.09
CA ASN A 282 -14.49 -6.01 14.31
C ASN A 282 -15.28 -6.38 13.05
N PHE A 283 -14.55 -6.69 11.98
CA PHE A 283 -15.14 -7.31 10.79
C PHE A 283 -15.74 -8.67 11.16
N PRO A 284 -17.04 -8.95 10.85
CA PRO A 284 -17.68 -10.19 11.25
C PRO A 284 -17.08 -11.39 10.50
N LEU A 285 -16.80 -12.45 11.23
CA LEU A 285 -16.45 -13.73 10.60
C LEU A 285 -17.67 -14.28 9.85
N PRO A 286 -17.50 -15.06 8.79
CA PRO A 286 -18.63 -15.57 7.98
C PRO A 286 -19.71 -16.31 8.78
N HIS A 287 -19.37 -16.92 9.91
CA HIS A 287 -20.30 -17.61 10.80
C HIS A 287 -20.86 -16.73 11.94
N GLU A 288 -20.39 -15.50 12.06
CA GLU A 288 -20.83 -14.51 13.05
C GLU A 288 -21.66 -13.40 12.39
N ARG A 289 -22.00 -13.56 11.09
CA ARG A 289 -22.84 -12.60 10.39
C ARG A 289 -24.20 -12.50 11.06
N PRO A 290 -24.69 -11.27 11.29
CA PRO A 290 -26.03 -11.08 11.84
C PRO A 290 -27.11 -11.48 10.82
N GLU A 291 -28.31 -11.70 11.27
CA GLU A 291 -29.48 -11.66 10.41
C GLU A 291 -29.70 -10.19 9.95
N GLY A 292 -30.10 -10.00 8.69
CA GLY A 292 -30.30 -8.67 8.11
C GLY A 292 -29.01 -8.03 7.57
N CYS A 293 -28.73 -6.78 7.94
CA CYS A 293 -27.60 -6.02 7.44
C CYS A 293 -26.28 -6.51 8.05
N ASN A 294 -25.37 -7.03 7.23
CA ASN A 294 -24.05 -7.49 7.68
C ASN A 294 -23.22 -6.39 8.34
N PHE A 295 -23.42 -5.12 7.95
CA PHE A 295 -22.77 -3.97 8.57
C PHE A 295 -23.45 -3.48 9.85
N GLY A 296 -24.66 -3.97 10.16
CA GLY A 296 -25.48 -3.53 11.30
C GLY A 296 -24.73 -3.37 12.63
N PRO A 297 -23.92 -4.34 13.09
CA PRO A 297 -23.15 -4.26 14.34
C PRO A 297 -22.11 -3.13 14.41
N ARG A 298 -21.73 -2.55 13.27
CA ARG A 298 -20.73 -1.48 13.15
C ARG A 298 -21.34 -0.17 12.62
N CYS A 299 -22.65 -0.14 12.40
CA CYS A 299 -23.34 0.97 11.77
C CYS A 299 -23.85 1.98 12.80
N ASP A 300 -23.42 3.24 12.69
CA ASP A 300 -23.88 4.33 13.56
C ASP A 300 -25.37 4.65 13.38
N TYR A 301 -25.96 4.24 12.23
CA TYR A 301 -27.37 4.44 11.90
C TYR A 301 -28.22 3.19 12.09
N PHE A 302 -27.71 2.16 12.80
CA PHE A 302 -28.44 0.92 13.04
C PHE A 302 -29.76 1.14 13.75
N GLN A 303 -30.83 0.49 13.25
CA GLN A 303 -32.16 0.51 13.87
C GLN A 303 -32.61 -0.93 14.12
N ALA A 304 -32.71 -1.30 15.40
CA ALA A 304 -33.23 -2.61 15.82
C ALA A 304 -34.68 -2.79 15.35
N GLY A 305 -35.03 -4.03 14.99
CA GLY A 305 -36.35 -4.37 14.44
C GLY A 305 -36.53 -4.02 12.96
N ARG A 306 -35.55 -3.40 12.32
CA ARG A 306 -35.57 -3.08 10.88
C ARG A 306 -34.29 -3.52 10.16
N CYS A 307 -33.11 -3.16 10.66
CA CYS A 307 -31.85 -3.51 10.02
C CYS A 307 -31.37 -4.94 10.36
N ASP A 308 -31.94 -5.57 11.35
CA ASP A 308 -31.67 -6.91 11.85
C ASP A 308 -32.70 -7.96 11.41
N GLN A 309 -33.56 -7.63 10.45
CA GLN A 309 -34.65 -8.51 10.02
C GLN A 309 -34.48 -8.93 8.56
N GLY A 310 -34.24 -10.22 8.34
CA GLY A 310 -34.31 -10.85 7.04
C GLY A 310 -33.34 -10.31 5.97
N TYR A 311 -33.58 -10.68 4.73
CA TYR A 311 -32.76 -10.28 3.59
C TYR A 311 -33.00 -8.81 3.20
N ILE A 312 -31.94 -8.06 3.00
CA ILE A 312 -31.98 -6.66 2.55
C ILE A 312 -31.65 -6.61 1.05
N PRO A 313 -32.60 -6.22 0.17
CA PRO A 313 -32.34 -6.15 -1.26
C PRO A 313 -31.46 -4.95 -1.63
N MET A 314 -30.83 -5.03 -2.81
CA MET A 314 -30.26 -3.84 -3.47
C MET A 314 -31.39 -2.99 -4.06
N GLU A 315 -31.47 -1.73 -3.67
CA GLU A 315 -32.47 -0.78 -4.15
C GLU A 315 -31.82 0.31 -4.98
N ILE A 316 -32.56 0.82 -5.98
CA ILE A 316 -32.12 1.95 -6.82
C ILE A 316 -32.21 3.23 -5.99
N VAL A 317 -31.11 3.98 -5.96
CA VAL A 317 -31.07 5.29 -5.31
C VAL A 317 -31.87 6.30 -6.14
N LYS A 318 -32.64 7.17 -5.49
CA LYS A 318 -33.42 8.22 -6.17
C LYS A 318 -32.49 9.11 -7.01
N GLY A 319 -32.76 9.17 -8.32
CA GLY A 319 -32.06 10.03 -9.28
C GLY A 319 -31.01 9.32 -10.15
N GLY A 320 -30.63 8.07 -9.85
CA GLY A 320 -29.63 7.32 -10.62
C GLY A 320 -30.12 5.95 -11.05
N GLU A 321 -30.36 5.70 -12.35
CA GLU A 321 -30.81 4.40 -12.85
C GLU A 321 -29.81 3.26 -12.55
N ARG A 322 -28.53 3.58 -12.36
CA ARG A 322 -27.44 2.62 -12.13
C ARG A 322 -26.87 2.65 -10.72
N HIS A 323 -27.20 3.67 -9.91
CA HIS A 323 -26.75 3.75 -8.52
C HIS A 323 -27.68 2.93 -7.63
N GLN A 324 -27.13 1.96 -6.93
CA GLN A 324 -27.86 1.04 -6.07
C GLN A 324 -27.18 0.87 -4.72
N THR A 325 -27.99 0.74 -3.66
CA THR A 325 -27.53 0.54 -2.29
C THR A 325 -28.29 -0.57 -1.57
N ARG A 326 -27.64 -1.27 -0.64
CA ARG A 326 -28.22 -2.27 0.24
C ARG A 326 -28.44 -1.67 1.65
N CYS A 327 -29.14 -0.53 1.69
CA CYS A 327 -29.46 0.15 2.94
C CYS A 327 -30.93 0.56 3.02
N LEU A 328 -31.68 -0.02 3.98
CA LEU A 328 -33.11 0.29 4.18
C LEU A 328 -33.38 1.72 4.63
N ARG A 329 -32.36 2.43 5.08
CA ARG A 329 -32.45 3.79 5.62
C ARG A 329 -31.80 4.86 4.75
N ASN A 330 -31.40 4.53 3.52
CA ASN A 330 -30.67 5.42 2.62
C ASN A 330 -31.38 6.80 2.43
N THR A 331 -32.70 6.82 2.42
CA THR A 331 -33.52 8.06 2.26
C THR A 331 -33.75 8.83 3.56
N GLU A 332 -33.38 8.29 4.71
CA GLU A 332 -33.62 8.86 6.06
C GLU A 332 -32.35 9.46 6.65
N ILE A 333 -31.16 9.01 6.17
CA ILE A 333 -29.86 9.44 6.71
C ILE A 333 -29.52 10.80 6.10
N ASP A 334 -29.14 11.74 6.98
CA ASP A 334 -28.49 12.97 6.53
C ASP A 334 -27.01 12.70 6.21
N TRP A 335 -26.71 12.47 4.95
CA TRP A 335 -25.38 12.15 4.46
C TRP A 335 -24.38 13.30 4.60
N ASN A 336 -24.85 14.53 4.76
CA ASN A 336 -24.05 15.75 4.95
C ASN A 336 -23.85 16.10 6.43
N ALA A 337 -24.39 15.30 7.35
CA ALA A 337 -24.25 15.56 8.78
C ALA A 337 -22.78 15.68 9.19
N PRO A 338 -22.39 16.74 9.93
CA PRO A 338 -21.01 16.88 10.39
C PRO A 338 -20.63 15.75 11.34
N ILE A 339 -19.39 15.27 11.21
CA ILE A 339 -18.88 14.23 12.09
C ILE A 339 -18.65 14.84 13.47
N THR A 340 -19.36 14.34 14.50
CA THR A 340 -19.11 14.73 15.88
C THR A 340 -17.89 13.96 16.37
N LEU A 341 -16.75 14.63 16.43
CA LEU A 341 -15.51 14.08 16.95
C LEU A 341 -15.40 14.30 18.45
N GLY A 342 -14.92 13.27 19.15
CA GLY A 342 -14.55 13.44 20.56
C GLY A 342 -13.43 14.47 20.71
N ALA A 343 -13.38 15.18 21.85
CA ALA A 343 -12.32 16.13 22.14
C ALA A 343 -10.94 15.45 22.02
N GLN A 344 -10.12 15.89 21.09
CA GLN A 344 -8.74 15.41 20.95
C GLN A 344 -7.87 16.14 22.00
N LYS A 345 -6.97 15.40 22.66
CA LYS A 345 -5.97 16.02 23.53
C LYS A 345 -5.03 16.88 22.67
N GLU A 346 -4.74 18.08 23.14
CA GLU A 346 -3.77 18.94 22.48
C GLU A 346 -2.40 18.27 22.44
N LYS A 347 -1.71 18.43 21.30
CA LYS A 347 -0.35 17.95 21.13
C LYS A 347 0.60 18.77 22.00
N ALA A 348 1.55 18.10 22.68
CA ALA A 348 2.63 18.79 23.37
C ALA A 348 3.47 19.62 22.35
N PRO A 349 3.97 20.80 22.74
CA PRO A 349 4.87 21.55 21.88
C PRO A 349 6.13 20.74 21.55
N ILE A 350 6.65 20.95 20.36
CA ILE A 350 7.93 20.33 19.93
C ILE A 350 9.04 20.88 20.82
N GLY A 351 9.79 19.96 21.44
CA GLY A 351 10.84 20.30 22.41
C GLY A 351 12.25 20.39 21.81
N GLU A 352 13.24 20.06 22.64
CA GLU A 352 14.66 20.10 22.27
C GLU A 352 15.05 18.97 21.32
N VAL A 353 16.26 19.08 20.73
CA VAL A 353 16.83 18.02 19.87
C VAL A 353 17.20 16.81 20.71
N VAL A 354 16.55 15.68 20.47
CA VAL A 354 16.82 14.40 21.16
C VAL A 354 17.65 13.46 20.32
N LEU A 355 17.58 13.59 18.99
CA LEU A 355 18.33 12.75 18.05
C LEU A 355 19.02 13.64 17.02
N LYS A 356 20.32 13.46 16.85
CA LYS A 356 21.12 14.13 15.82
C LYS A 356 21.90 13.10 15.00
N ILE A 357 21.74 13.18 13.70
CA ILE A 357 22.48 12.36 12.74
C ILE A 357 23.51 13.28 12.07
N ASP A 358 24.77 12.86 12.05
CA ASP A 358 25.85 13.66 11.49
C ASP A 358 26.67 12.86 10.48
N ASN A 359 26.56 13.24 9.21
CA ASN A 359 27.27 12.67 8.06
C ASN A 359 27.27 11.12 8.02
N LEU A 360 26.17 10.51 8.43
CA LEU A 360 26.03 9.07 8.54
C LEU A 360 26.15 8.39 7.19
N LYS A 361 27.04 7.38 7.11
CA LYS A 361 27.20 6.48 5.97
C LYS A 361 27.04 5.03 6.40
N LYS A 362 26.33 4.27 5.57
CA LYS A 362 26.28 2.80 5.70
C LYS A 362 26.49 2.16 4.33
N TYR A 363 27.56 1.38 4.25
CA TYR A 363 27.96 0.65 3.06
C TYR A 363 27.98 -0.85 3.35
N PHE A 364 27.56 -1.65 2.38
CA PHE A 364 27.63 -3.11 2.44
C PHE A 364 28.58 -3.62 1.35
N GLU A 365 29.52 -4.50 1.76
CA GLU A 365 30.40 -5.19 0.81
C GLU A 365 29.70 -6.45 0.30
N VAL A 366 29.57 -6.58 -1.01
CA VAL A 366 29.02 -7.76 -1.69
C VAL A 366 30.16 -8.51 -2.33
N ALA A 367 30.33 -9.78 -1.96
CA ALA A 367 31.33 -10.66 -2.60
C ALA A 367 31.00 -10.81 -4.08
N ALA A 368 31.95 -10.52 -4.97
CA ALA A 368 31.79 -10.87 -6.37
C ALA A 368 31.76 -12.39 -6.50
N ASN A 369 30.79 -12.95 -7.23
CA ASN A 369 30.76 -14.39 -7.59
C ASN A 369 31.91 -14.69 -8.55
N ALA A 370 33.13 -14.83 -8.03
CA ALA A 370 34.26 -15.36 -8.78
C ALA A 370 34.52 -16.79 -8.30
N LEU A 371 34.32 -17.76 -9.17
CA LEU A 371 34.69 -19.16 -8.94
C LEU A 371 36.23 -19.34 -8.70
N PHE A 372 37.01 -18.31 -8.99
CA PHE A 372 38.45 -18.23 -8.72
C PHE A 372 38.74 -16.86 -8.11
N GLY A 373 39.18 -16.83 -6.87
CA GLY A 373 39.41 -15.65 -6.05
C GLY A 373 40.21 -14.53 -6.74
N GLY A 374 39.58 -13.38 -6.99
CA GLY A 374 40.19 -12.21 -7.62
C GLY A 374 39.22 -11.16 -8.16
N GLY A 375 37.94 -11.20 -7.80
CA GLY A 375 36.99 -10.17 -8.22
C GLY A 375 36.97 -8.95 -7.28
N ASP A 376 36.92 -7.73 -7.85
CA ASP A 376 36.76 -6.50 -7.09
C ASP A 376 35.49 -6.57 -6.22
N LYS A 377 35.63 -6.30 -4.93
CA LYS A 377 34.50 -6.20 -4.01
C LYS A 377 33.58 -5.07 -4.46
N LYS A 378 32.31 -5.40 -4.76
CA LYS A 378 31.30 -4.39 -5.04
C LYS A 378 30.75 -3.83 -3.74
N VAL A 379 30.54 -2.53 -3.67
CA VAL A 379 30.06 -1.82 -2.49
C VAL A 379 28.69 -1.24 -2.78
N VAL A 380 27.68 -1.58 -1.96
CA VAL A 380 26.35 -0.99 -1.97
C VAL A 380 26.34 0.19 -1.01
N LYS A 381 26.15 1.40 -1.53
CA LYS A 381 26.06 2.64 -0.75
C LYS A 381 24.61 2.85 -0.30
N ALA A 382 24.21 2.19 0.77
CA ALA A 382 22.82 2.21 1.23
C ALA A 382 22.41 3.55 1.87
N ASN A 383 23.35 4.19 2.62
CA ASN A 383 23.18 5.56 3.10
C ASN A 383 24.46 6.35 2.81
N GLU A 384 24.29 7.57 2.31
CA GLU A 384 25.40 8.45 1.91
C GLU A 384 25.20 9.85 2.50
N THR A 385 26.01 10.20 3.50
CA THR A 385 26.03 11.53 4.17
C THR A 385 24.66 11.99 4.68
N LEU A 386 23.94 11.14 5.42
CA LEU A 386 22.70 11.56 6.07
C LEU A 386 23.01 12.52 7.23
N SER A 387 22.40 13.71 7.24
CA SER A 387 22.51 14.69 8.32
C SER A 387 21.16 15.35 8.55
N PHE A 388 20.62 15.18 9.76
CA PHE A 388 19.38 15.80 10.19
C PHE A 388 19.20 15.67 11.71
N GLU A 389 18.19 16.35 12.25
CA GLU A 389 17.84 16.32 13.68
C GLU A 389 16.37 15.96 13.84
N ALA A 390 16.05 15.27 14.94
CA ALA A 390 14.67 15.06 15.39
C ALA A 390 14.52 15.57 16.84
N ARG A 391 13.33 16.12 17.13
CA ARG A 391 13.05 16.83 18.37
C ARG A 391 12.05 16.06 19.24
N GLU A 392 12.05 16.34 20.51
CA GLU A 392 11.07 15.77 21.46
C GLU A 392 9.64 16.08 21.02
N SER A 393 8.76 15.08 21.12
CA SER A 393 7.35 15.18 20.73
C SER A 393 7.10 15.47 19.24
N GLU A 394 8.12 15.36 18.39
CA GLU A 394 8.04 15.53 16.93
C GLU A 394 7.65 14.23 16.25
N THR A 395 6.84 14.33 15.19
CA THR A 395 6.68 13.26 14.20
C THR A 395 7.43 13.66 12.93
N LEU A 396 8.60 13.04 12.70
CA LEU A 396 9.39 13.19 11.49
C LEU A 396 9.10 12.01 10.55
N ALA A 397 8.46 12.29 9.42
CA ALA A 397 8.26 11.27 8.39
C ALA A 397 9.49 11.13 7.50
N ILE A 398 9.81 9.90 7.11
CA ILE A 398 10.91 9.53 6.22
C ILE A 398 10.30 8.84 5.00
N VAL A 399 10.37 9.48 3.84
CA VAL A 399 9.72 9.02 2.61
C VAL A 399 10.70 8.83 1.47
N GLY A 400 10.33 8.06 0.46
CA GLY A 400 11.12 7.79 -0.73
C GLY A 400 10.84 6.38 -1.27
N GLU A 401 11.27 6.11 -2.50
CA GLU A 401 11.08 4.81 -3.17
C GLU A 401 11.82 3.67 -2.42
N SER A 402 11.41 2.43 -2.68
CA SER A 402 12.04 1.24 -2.09
C SER A 402 13.53 1.17 -2.45
N GLY A 403 14.35 0.70 -1.52
CA GLY A 403 15.80 0.65 -1.72
C GLY A 403 16.52 2.00 -1.59
N CYS A 404 15.84 3.13 -1.29
CA CYS A 404 16.52 4.41 -1.08
C CYS A 404 17.29 4.53 0.26
N GLY A 405 17.23 3.50 1.14
CA GLY A 405 18.02 3.45 2.37
C GLY A 405 17.26 3.67 3.67
N LYS A 406 15.93 3.86 3.68
CA LYS A 406 15.08 4.11 4.89
C LYS A 406 15.25 3.04 5.97
N SER A 407 14.97 1.79 5.62
CA SER A 407 15.08 0.67 6.57
C SER A 407 16.55 0.37 6.96
N THR A 408 17.51 0.71 6.10
CA THR A 408 18.93 0.62 6.46
C THR A 408 19.28 1.64 7.55
N PHE A 409 18.82 2.88 7.39
CA PHE A 409 18.95 3.92 8.42
C PHE A 409 18.31 3.46 9.74
N ALA A 410 17.07 2.93 9.70
CA ALA A 410 16.40 2.39 10.88
C ALA A 410 17.22 1.30 11.58
N LYS A 411 17.80 0.36 10.83
CA LYS A 411 18.68 -0.70 11.39
C LYS A 411 19.93 -0.15 12.05
N VAL A 412 20.55 0.89 11.47
CA VAL A 412 21.72 1.53 12.08
C VAL A 412 21.33 2.26 13.36
N LEU A 413 20.22 3.00 13.35
CA LEU A 413 19.69 3.66 14.56
C LEU A 413 19.39 2.66 15.68
N MET A 414 18.77 1.54 15.34
CA MET A 414 18.49 0.45 16.30
C MET A 414 19.77 -0.27 16.79
N GLY A 415 20.91 -0.10 16.13
CA GLY A 415 22.16 -0.83 16.44
C GLY A 415 22.19 -2.26 15.90
N LEU A 416 21.23 -2.65 15.05
CA LEU A 416 21.23 -3.93 14.32
C LEU A 416 22.31 -3.96 13.25
N GLU A 417 22.69 -2.77 12.77
CA GLU A 417 23.82 -2.51 11.90
C GLU A 417 24.64 -1.35 12.50
N THR A 418 25.93 -1.29 12.24
CA THR A 418 26.78 -0.19 12.67
C THR A 418 27.07 0.76 11.52
N ALA A 419 27.27 2.05 11.79
CA ALA A 419 27.69 3.03 10.81
C ALA A 419 29.03 2.65 10.19
N THR A 420 29.18 2.88 8.88
CA THR A 420 30.51 2.80 8.21
C THR A 420 31.35 4.01 8.53
N SER A 421 30.73 5.21 8.57
CA SER A 421 31.31 6.47 9.03
C SER A 421 30.22 7.47 9.40
N GLY A 422 30.60 8.58 10.02
CA GLY A 422 29.62 9.50 10.62
C GLY A 422 29.11 8.97 11.96
N ASP A 423 28.15 9.66 12.57
CA ASP A 423 27.66 9.26 13.89
C ASP A 423 26.18 9.56 14.11
N ILE A 424 25.61 8.94 15.14
CA ILE A 424 24.27 9.16 15.66
C ILE A 424 24.40 9.56 17.12
N PHE A 425 23.82 10.69 17.48
CA PHE A 425 23.81 11.19 18.85
C PHE A 425 22.40 11.13 19.45
N LEU A 426 22.27 10.44 20.58
CA LEU A 426 21.07 10.42 21.42
C LEU A 426 21.38 11.28 22.65
N ASP A 427 20.68 12.41 22.83
CA ASP A 427 20.98 13.39 23.89
C ASP A 427 22.46 13.76 24.01
N GLY A 428 23.16 13.89 22.87
CA GLY A 428 24.58 14.17 22.79
C GLY A 428 25.50 12.94 23.00
N LYS A 429 24.98 11.77 23.35
CA LYS A 429 25.75 10.52 23.47
C LYS A 429 25.86 9.84 22.11
N SER A 430 27.08 9.56 21.66
CA SER A 430 27.35 8.81 20.43
C SER A 430 26.91 7.34 20.56
N ILE A 431 26.13 6.85 19.57
CA ILE A 431 25.62 5.49 19.49
C ILE A 431 25.76 4.84 18.11
N GLY A 432 26.18 5.59 17.09
CA GLY A 432 26.17 5.15 15.68
C GLY A 432 27.11 3.99 15.36
N SER A 433 28.25 3.92 16.05
CA SER A 433 29.25 2.84 15.91
C SER A 433 29.02 1.67 16.88
N THR A 434 28.02 1.75 17.78
CA THR A 434 27.79 0.80 18.85
C THR A 434 26.68 -0.18 18.46
N ALA A 435 27.02 -1.47 18.32
CA ALA A 435 26.05 -2.54 18.08
C ALA A 435 25.10 -2.70 19.28
N ILE A 436 23.89 -3.22 19.04
CA ILE A 436 22.83 -3.31 20.05
C ILE A 436 23.27 -4.10 21.31
N GLU A 437 24.10 -5.15 21.15
CA GLU A 437 24.59 -5.98 22.24
C GLU A 437 25.53 -5.22 23.20
N ALA A 438 26.15 -4.14 22.71
CA ALA A 438 27.08 -3.30 23.47
C ALA A 438 26.41 -2.04 24.04
N ARG A 439 25.14 -1.77 23.69
CA ARG A 439 24.38 -0.64 24.23
C ARG A 439 23.86 -0.97 25.63
N ASP A 440 23.83 0.01 26.50
CA ASP A 440 23.20 -0.14 27.81
C ASP A 440 21.67 -0.33 27.69
N THR A 441 21.07 -0.97 28.69
CA THR A 441 19.63 -1.32 28.71
C THR A 441 18.74 -0.06 28.55
N LYS A 442 19.17 1.10 29.07
CA LYS A 442 18.41 2.35 28.96
C LYS A 442 18.41 2.85 27.52
N THR A 443 19.55 2.90 26.86
CA THR A 443 19.67 3.30 25.45
C THR A 443 18.81 2.40 24.54
N VAL A 444 18.79 1.07 24.83
CA VAL A 444 17.92 0.14 24.09
C VAL A 444 16.43 0.37 24.38
N ALA A 445 16.06 0.68 25.63
CA ALA A 445 14.67 0.99 26.00
C ALA A 445 14.21 2.31 25.40
N ASP A 446 15.08 3.33 25.37
CA ASP A 446 14.77 4.66 24.86
C ASP A 446 14.47 4.68 23.34
N ILE A 447 15.05 3.76 22.56
CA ILE A 447 14.83 3.65 21.11
C ILE A 447 14.20 2.30 20.78
N GLN A 448 12.96 2.28 20.35
CA GLN A 448 12.23 1.08 20.01
C GLN A 448 11.70 1.12 18.58
N MET A 449 11.34 -0.05 18.04
CA MET A 449 10.87 -0.18 16.67
C MET A 449 9.52 -0.89 16.58
N VAL A 450 8.63 -0.33 15.76
CA VAL A 450 7.42 -1.00 15.26
C VAL A 450 7.70 -1.42 13.83
N PHE A 451 7.67 -2.73 13.59
CA PHE A 451 8.07 -3.33 12.32
C PHE A 451 6.93 -3.34 11.29
N GLN A 452 7.29 -3.44 10.03
CA GLN A 452 6.41 -3.49 8.87
C GLN A 452 5.45 -4.69 8.89
N ASN A 453 5.99 -5.90 9.13
CA ASN A 453 5.19 -7.12 9.10
C ASN A 453 4.87 -7.63 10.51
N PRO A 454 3.63 -7.48 10.99
CA PRO A 454 3.25 -7.94 12.32
C PRO A 454 3.25 -9.47 12.46
N PHE A 455 3.21 -10.21 11.34
CA PHE A 455 3.22 -11.69 11.37
C PHE A 455 4.59 -12.24 11.74
N ASP A 456 5.67 -11.59 11.30
CA ASP A 456 7.04 -12.04 11.53
C ASP A 456 7.61 -11.57 12.87
N THR A 457 6.97 -10.60 13.52
CA THR A 457 7.49 -9.97 14.74
C THR A 457 7.02 -10.62 16.02
N LEU A 458 5.93 -11.40 15.97
CA LEU A 458 5.39 -12.09 17.13
C LEU A 458 5.79 -13.56 17.14
N ASN A 459 6.29 -14.04 18.29
CA ASN A 459 6.61 -15.45 18.46
C ASN A 459 5.31 -16.28 18.48
N PRO A 460 5.08 -17.19 17.50
CA PRO A 460 3.84 -17.95 17.38
C PRO A 460 3.62 -18.95 18.54
N SER A 461 4.68 -19.29 19.29
CA SER A 461 4.65 -20.24 20.41
C SER A 461 4.44 -19.58 21.77
N MET A 462 4.27 -18.26 21.84
CA MET A 462 4.08 -17.52 23.09
C MET A 462 2.77 -16.72 23.06
N THR A 463 2.07 -16.67 24.20
CA THR A 463 0.89 -15.81 24.33
C THR A 463 1.26 -14.32 24.23
N VAL A 464 0.30 -13.49 23.88
CA VAL A 464 0.44 -12.03 23.79
C VAL A 464 1.01 -11.45 25.07
N GLY A 465 0.41 -11.78 26.22
CA GLY A 465 0.85 -11.29 27.54
C GLY A 465 2.29 -11.70 27.86
N ARG A 466 2.70 -12.94 27.54
CA ARG A 466 4.07 -13.40 27.79
C ARG A 466 5.10 -12.64 26.96
N GLN A 467 4.77 -12.26 25.73
CA GLN A 467 5.68 -11.48 24.87
C GLN A 467 5.86 -10.04 25.38
N ILE A 468 4.79 -9.41 25.89
CA ILE A 468 4.89 -8.07 26.50
C ILE A 468 5.62 -8.15 27.84
N MET A 469 5.31 -9.14 28.68
CA MET A 469 6.02 -9.39 29.95
C MET A 469 7.53 -9.55 29.75
N ARG A 470 7.94 -10.31 28.71
CA ARG A 470 9.36 -10.49 28.38
C ARG A 470 10.04 -9.14 28.07
N ALA A 471 9.39 -8.23 27.36
CA ALA A 471 9.95 -6.90 27.11
C ALA A 471 10.12 -6.11 28.42
N LEU A 472 9.13 -6.14 29.30
CA LEU A 472 9.20 -5.50 30.63
C LEU A 472 10.34 -6.08 31.47
N GLU A 473 10.56 -7.41 31.43
CA GLU A 473 11.68 -8.08 32.10
C GLU A 473 13.05 -7.61 31.58
N ILE A 474 13.20 -7.53 30.24
CA ILE A 474 14.44 -7.08 29.59
C ILE A 474 14.76 -5.62 29.93
N PHE A 475 13.76 -4.75 29.91
CA PHE A 475 13.92 -3.32 30.23
C PHE A 475 13.94 -3.06 31.73
N LYS A 476 13.81 -4.09 32.57
CA LYS A 476 13.79 -4.00 34.05
C LYS A 476 12.66 -3.09 34.56
N VAL A 477 11.52 -3.06 33.89
CA VAL A 477 10.31 -2.33 34.31
C VAL A 477 9.55 -3.18 35.32
N GLY A 478 9.21 -2.58 36.48
CA GLY A 478 8.55 -3.25 37.60
C GLY A 478 9.49 -4.13 38.42
N ASN A 479 9.26 -4.17 39.74
CA ASN A 479 10.11 -4.83 40.73
C ASN A 479 9.79 -6.33 40.87
N ASN A 480 8.58 -6.74 40.48
CA ASN A 480 8.10 -8.12 40.59
C ASN A 480 7.09 -8.46 39.48
N ASP A 481 6.74 -9.74 39.38
CA ASP A 481 5.85 -10.23 38.32
C ASP A 481 4.43 -9.68 38.40
N ALA A 482 3.94 -9.34 39.61
CA ALA A 482 2.63 -8.75 39.78
C ALA A 482 2.56 -7.32 39.19
N GLU A 483 3.59 -6.51 39.46
CA GLU A 483 3.71 -5.15 38.89
C GLU A 483 3.87 -5.19 37.37
N ARG A 484 4.68 -6.13 36.84
CA ARG A 484 4.85 -6.31 35.39
C ARG A 484 3.54 -6.73 34.73
N ARG A 485 2.78 -7.64 35.38
CA ARG A 485 1.48 -8.07 34.90
C ARG A 485 0.49 -6.90 34.85
N GLU A 486 0.46 -6.08 35.86
CA GLU A 486 -0.39 -4.86 35.89
C GLU A 486 0.02 -3.89 34.75
N ARG A 487 1.32 -3.67 34.56
CA ARG A 487 1.84 -2.84 33.47
C ARG A 487 1.50 -3.42 32.10
N MET A 488 1.62 -4.74 31.90
CA MET A 488 1.23 -5.43 30.69
C MET A 488 -0.25 -5.23 30.37
N LEU A 489 -1.13 -5.31 31.36
CA LEU A 489 -2.56 -5.06 31.18
C LEU A 489 -2.83 -3.60 30.79
N LYS A 490 -2.12 -2.62 31.40
CA LYS A 490 -2.20 -1.21 31.00
C LYS A 490 -1.71 -0.97 29.57
N LEU A 491 -0.68 -1.70 29.13
CA LEU A 491 -0.20 -1.63 27.74
C LEU A 491 -1.24 -2.19 26.76
N LEU A 492 -1.99 -3.25 27.14
CA LEU A 492 -3.11 -3.73 26.32
C LEU A 492 -4.25 -2.69 26.26
N ASP A 493 -4.58 -2.05 27.38
CA ASP A 493 -5.57 -0.95 27.40
C ASP A 493 -5.10 0.21 26.51
N LEU A 494 -3.82 0.61 26.59
CA LEU A 494 -3.21 1.68 25.79
C LEU A 494 -3.40 1.42 24.29
N VAL A 495 -3.22 0.17 23.85
CA VAL A 495 -3.40 -0.18 22.42
C VAL A 495 -4.85 -0.59 22.09
N LYS A 496 -5.79 -0.31 22.97
CA LYS A 496 -7.23 -0.59 22.77
C LYS A 496 -7.52 -2.06 22.47
N LEU A 497 -6.80 -2.98 23.13
CA LEU A 497 -7.05 -4.42 23.11
C LEU A 497 -7.66 -4.89 24.42
N PRO A 498 -8.68 -5.76 24.40
CA PRO A 498 -9.25 -6.34 25.62
C PRO A 498 -8.16 -7.06 26.45
N ARG A 499 -8.17 -6.88 27.78
CA ARG A 499 -7.21 -7.52 28.69
C ARG A 499 -7.17 -9.05 28.58
N ALA A 500 -8.29 -9.68 28.22
CA ALA A 500 -8.38 -11.12 27.95
C ALA A 500 -7.49 -11.57 26.79
N PHE A 501 -6.99 -10.65 25.95
CA PHE A 501 -6.07 -11.00 24.87
C PHE A 501 -4.67 -11.38 25.36
N ALA A 502 -4.35 -11.11 26.63
CA ALA A 502 -3.11 -11.56 27.25
C ALA A 502 -2.87 -13.07 27.10
N ASP A 503 -3.94 -13.86 27.15
CA ASP A 503 -3.88 -15.32 27.10
C ASP A 503 -4.01 -15.89 25.67
N ARG A 504 -4.25 -15.04 24.67
CA ARG A 504 -4.35 -15.47 23.26
C ARG A 504 -2.98 -15.72 22.62
N MET A 505 -2.97 -16.67 21.69
CA MET A 505 -1.82 -16.91 20.81
C MET A 505 -1.88 -15.99 19.57
N PRO A 506 -0.75 -15.59 18.97
CA PRO A 506 -0.72 -14.74 17.78
C PRO A 506 -1.61 -15.22 16.62
N ARG A 507 -1.71 -16.53 16.41
CA ARG A 507 -2.57 -17.12 15.37
C ARG A 507 -4.07 -16.84 15.53
N GLN A 508 -4.49 -16.41 16.72
CA GLN A 508 -5.88 -16.08 17.04
C GLN A 508 -6.19 -14.58 16.86
N LEU A 509 -5.23 -13.81 16.36
CA LEU A 509 -5.32 -12.36 16.19
C LEU A 509 -5.37 -11.99 14.70
N SER A 510 -6.14 -10.94 14.38
CA SER A 510 -6.08 -10.28 13.06
C SER A 510 -4.76 -9.54 12.86
N GLY A 511 -4.44 -9.13 11.62
CA GLY A 511 -3.24 -8.35 11.30
C GLY A 511 -3.15 -7.07 12.13
N GLY A 512 -4.21 -6.28 12.20
CA GLY A 512 -4.25 -5.05 13.00
C GLY A 512 -4.13 -5.29 14.51
N GLN A 513 -4.69 -6.39 15.04
CA GLN A 513 -4.52 -6.77 16.44
C GLN A 513 -3.07 -7.17 16.75
N LYS A 514 -2.40 -7.91 15.84
CA LYS A 514 -0.98 -8.23 15.96
C LYS A 514 -0.11 -6.97 15.93
N GLN A 515 -0.44 -6.01 15.06
CA GLN A 515 0.28 -4.73 14.98
C GLN A 515 0.15 -3.95 16.29
N ARG A 516 -1.04 -3.89 16.88
CA ARG A 516 -1.25 -3.26 18.20
C ARG A 516 -0.46 -3.94 19.31
N VAL A 517 -0.31 -5.27 19.29
CA VAL A 517 0.57 -5.98 20.22
C VAL A 517 2.04 -5.60 20.00
N GLY A 518 2.48 -5.44 18.74
CA GLY A 518 3.82 -4.93 18.40
C GLY A 518 4.06 -3.54 18.95
N ILE A 519 3.08 -2.64 18.85
CA ILE A 519 3.11 -1.28 19.42
C ILE A 519 3.18 -1.37 20.96
N ALA A 520 2.33 -2.17 21.61
CA ALA A 520 2.37 -2.35 23.08
C ALA A 520 3.75 -2.82 23.56
N ARG A 521 4.39 -3.72 22.82
CA ARG A 521 5.73 -4.20 23.11
C ARG A 521 6.80 -3.11 22.95
N ALA A 522 6.71 -2.27 21.94
CA ALA A 522 7.62 -1.15 21.73
C ALA A 522 7.54 -0.11 22.87
N PHE A 523 6.36 0.07 23.47
CA PHE A 523 6.17 0.98 24.59
C PHE A 523 6.37 0.33 25.97
N ALA A 524 6.80 -0.93 26.06
CA ALA A 524 7.02 -1.60 27.32
C ALA A 524 8.12 -0.95 28.18
N GLY A 525 9.12 -0.34 27.55
CA GLY A 525 10.23 0.36 28.22
C GLY A 525 10.06 1.89 28.30
N ASP A 526 8.87 2.44 28.07
CA ASP A 526 8.61 3.87 28.00
C ASP A 526 9.51 4.58 26.98
N ALA A 527 9.55 4.05 25.74
CA ALA A 527 10.40 4.52 24.66
C ALA A 527 10.23 6.01 24.37
N ARG A 528 11.34 6.73 24.30
CA ARG A 528 11.38 8.17 23.97
C ARG A 528 11.37 8.41 22.47
N ILE A 529 11.97 7.48 21.70
CA ILE A 529 12.00 7.47 20.24
C ILE A 529 11.42 6.16 19.75
N VAL A 530 10.44 6.23 18.89
CA VAL A 530 9.86 5.06 18.21
C VAL A 530 10.08 5.19 16.71
N VAL A 531 10.76 4.21 16.13
CA VAL A 531 10.89 4.04 14.69
C VAL A 531 9.73 3.18 14.21
N ALA A 532 8.82 3.74 13.48
CA ALA A 532 7.72 3.00 12.86
C ALA A 532 8.05 2.76 11.39
N ASP A 533 8.55 1.56 11.06
CA ASP A 533 8.95 1.20 9.70
C ASP A 533 7.76 0.57 8.98
N GLU A 534 7.11 1.36 8.14
CA GLU A 534 5.91 1.00 7.38
C GLU A 534 4.83 0.30 8.21
N PRO A 535 4.44 0.84 9.38
CA PRO A 535 3.65 0.12 10.39
C PRO A 535 2.22 -0.22 9.95
N VAL A 536 1.78 0.30 8.80
CA VAL A 536 0.39 0.17 8.31
C VAL A 536 0.31 -0.41 6.89
N SER A 537 1.43 -0.62 6.19
CA SER A 537 1.46 -1.03 4.78
C SER A 537 0.78 -2.39 4.48
N ALA A 538 0.78 -3.30 5.46
CA ALA A 538 0.17 -4.64 5.34
C ALA A 538 -1.26 -4.71 5.91
N LEU A 539 -1.90 -3.56 6.16
CA LEU A 539 -3.21 -3.48 6.81
C LEU A 539 -4.26 -2.86 5.88
N ASP A 540 -5.51 -3.25 6.09
CA ASP A 540 -6.65 -2.63 5.39
C ASP A 540 -6.82 -1.15 5.77
N VAL A 541 -7.42 -0.36 4.88
CA VAL A 541 -7.60 1.09 5.03
C VAL A 541 -8.23 1.48 6.37
N SER A 542 -9.30 0.80 6.81
CA SER A 542 -9.95 1.07 8.09
C SER A 542 -9.05 0.75 9.30
N VAL A 543 -8.24 -0.31 9.19
CA VAL A 543 -7.28 -0.71 10.22
C VAL A 543 -6.06 0.21 10.21
N GLN A 544 -5.62 0.67 9.03
CA GLN A 544 -4.56 1.69 8.88
C GLN A 544 -4.94 2.97 9.61
N ALA A 545 -6.17 3.47 9.40
CA ALA A 545 -6.68 4.64 10.11
C ALA A 545 -6.64 4.45 11.64
N ALA A 546 -7.10 3.29 12.13
CA ALA A 546 -7.13 2.96 13.56
C ALA A 546 -5.73 2.88 14.19
N VAL A 547 -4.74 2.33 13.46
CA VAL A 547 -3.35 2.21 13.93
C VAL A 547 -2.64 3.57 13.87
N THR A 548 -2.89 4.36 12.83
CA THR A 548 -2.35 5.71 12.68
C THR A 548 -2.84 6.62 13.81
N ASP A 549 -4.14 6.63 14.09
CA ASP A 549 -4.74 7.40 15.19
C ASP A 549 -4.18 6.95 16.55
N LEU A 550 -4.06 5.63 16.77
CA LEU A 550 -3.44 5.08 17.97
C LEU A 550 -1.99 5.56 18.17
N LEU A 551 -1.16 5.54 17.13
CA LEU A 551 0.22 6.03 17.22
C LEU A 551 0.28 7.52 17.54
N MET A 552 -0.62 8.33 16.98
CA MET A 552 -0.73 9.75 17.29
C MET A 552 -1.19 10.00 18.73
N GLU A 553 -2.16 9.21 19.24
CA GLU A 553 -2.65 9.29 20.61
C GLU A 553 -1.53 8.97 21.61
N ILE A 554 -0.81 7.87 21.39
CA ILE A 554 0.33 7.46 22.21
C ILE A 554 1.45 8.52 22.16
N GLN A 555 1.75 9.05 20.98
CA GLN A 555 2.77 10.10 20.79
C GLN A 555 2.42 11.36 21.63
N ARG A 556 1.15 11.75 21.64
CA ARG A 556 0.66 12.90 22.44
C ARG A 556 0.73 12.63 23.95
N GLU A 557 0.35 11.42 24.39
CA GLU A 557 0.31 11.05 25.81
C GLU A 557 1.70 10.88 26.41
N HIS A 558 2.60 10.23 25.69
CA HIS A 558 3.95 9.89 26.17
C HIS A 558 5.03 10.89 25.74
N LYS A 559 4.68 11.93 24.95
CA LYS A 559 5.62 12.90 24.37
C LYS A 559 6.74 12.24 23.57
N THR A 560 6.43 11.10 22.94
CA THR A 560 7.38 10.28 22.19
C THR A 560 7.74 10.96 20.88
N THR A 561 9.01 10.94 20.49
CA THR A 561 9.46 11.31 19.15
C THR A 561 9.21 10.14 18.21
N LEU A 562 8.45 10.37 17.14
CA LEU A 562 8.09 9.34 16.16
C LEU A 562 8.86 9.54 14.86
N LEU A 563 9.71 8.58 14.49
CA LEU A 563 10.30 8.49 13.17
C LEU A 563 9.43 7.56 12.32
N PHE A 564 8.63 8.14 11.45
CA PHE A 564 7.61 7.40 10.68
C PHE A 564 8.08 7.16 9.25
N ILE A 565 8.49 5.94 8.95
CA ILE A 565 8.88 5.53 7.59
C ILE A 565 7.64 5.05 6.87
N SER A 566 7.36 5.63 5.70
CA SER A 566 6.24 5.23 4.86
C SER A 566 6.49 5.57 3.39
N HIS A 567 5.84 4.83 2.52
CA HIS A 567 5.68 5.17 1.10
C HIS A 567 4.32 5.84 0.83
N ASP A 568 3.35 5.78 1.74
CA ASP A 568 2.05 6.44 1.62
C ASP A 568 2.13 7.91 2.06
N LEU A 569 2.20 8.80 1.08
CA LEU A 569 2.30 10.23 1.31
C LEU A 569 1.00 10.86 1.85
N SER A 570 -0.16 10.20 1.66
CA SER A 570 -1.43 10.67 2.21
C SER A 570 -1.44 10.53 3.74
N ILE A 571 -0.99 9.38 4.25
CA ILE A 571 -0.80 9.16 5.69
C ILE A 571 0.28 10.08 6.24
N VAL A 572 1.39 10.24 5.52
CA VAL A 572 2.48 11.15 5.91
C VAL A 572 1.98 12.58 6.04
N ARG A 573 1.24 13.09 5.05
CA ARG A 573 0.62 14.43 5.08
C ARG A 573 -0.23 14.62 6.35
N TYR A 574 -0.99 13.58 6.69
CA TYR A 574 -1.93 13.62 7.81
C TYR A 574 -1.24 13.68 9.18
N LEU A 575 -0.20 12.84 9.41
CA LEU A 575 0.33 12.65 10.77
C LEU A 575 1.61 13.43 11.09
N SER A 576 2.44 13.77 10.07
CA SER A 576 3.77 14.31 10.31
C SER A 576 3.77 15.81 10.63
N ASP A 577 4.82 16.25 11.32
CA ASP A 577 5.15 17.65 11.55
C ASP A 577 6.18 18.12 10.53
N ARG A 578 7.15 17.23 10.26
CA ARG A 578 8.19 17.43 9.23
C ARG A 578 8.34 16.17 8.39
N VAL A 579 8.79 16.38 7.16
CA VAL A 579 9.03 15.32 6.19
C VAL A 579 10.45 15.40 5.67
N MET A 580 11.11 14.25 5.63
CA MET A 580 12.41 14.05 5.03
C MET A 580 12.27 13.11 3.83
N VAL A 581 12.64 13.61 2.65
CA VAL A 581 12.60 12.86 1.39
C VAL A 581 13.98 12.28 1.09
N MET A 582 14.03 10.96 0.90
CA MET A 582 15.25 10.22 0.61
C MET A 582 15.25 9.66 -0.81
N TYR A 583 16.37 9.77 -1.49
CA TYR A 583 16.62 9.17 -2.79
C TYR A 583 18.03 8.61 -2.87
N LEU A 584 18.18 7.34 -3.23
CA LEU A 584 19.46 6.66 -3.46
C LEU A 584 20.49 6.90 -2.34
N GLY A 585 20.06 6.73 -1.09
CA GLY A 585 20.91 6.91 0.10
C GLY A 585 21.13 8.35 0.55
N HIS A 586 20.57 9.35 -0.12
CA HIS A 586 20.72 10.76 0.22
C HIS A 586 19.41 11.37 0.74
N VAL A 587 19.52 12.35 1.64
CA VAL A 587 18.43 13.29 1.91
C VAL A 587 18.42 14.30 0.78
N VAL A 588 17.30 14.40 0.04
CA VAL A 588 17.16 15.34 -1.08
C VAL A 588 16.31 16.54 -0.73
N GLU A 589 15.41 16.42 0.22
CA GLU A 589 14.59 17.50 0.75
C GLU A 589 14.19 17.21 2.20
N ILE A 590 14.12 18.25 3.04
CA ILE A 590 13.60 18.19 4.39
C ILE A 590 12.96 19.53 4.77
N GLY A 591 11.74 19.48 5.32
CA GLY A 591 11.00 20.68 5.70
C GLY A 591 9.80 20.35 6.58
N SER A 592 9.02 21.37 6.96
CA SER A 592 7.70 21.12 7.55
C SER A 592 6.80 20.40 6.54
N THR A 593 5.80 19.71 7.01
CA THR A 593 4.86 18.99 6.14
C THR A 593 4.28 19.93 5.07
N ASP A 594 3.88 21.14 5.43
CA ASP A 594 3.33 22.11 4.48
C ASP A 594 4.37 22.57 3.45
N GLN A 595 5.63 22.74 3.85
CA GLN A 595 6.69 23.12 2.93
C GLN A 595 6.99 22.04 1.90
N VAL A 596 7.05 20.77 2.31
CA VAL A 596 7.34 19.65 1.39
C VAL A 596 6.16 19.33 0.48
N PHE A 597 4.93 19.58 0.91
CA PHE A 597 3.72 19.34 0.12
C PHE A 597 3.26 20.54 -0.72
N SER A 598 3.98 21.64 -0.68
CA SER A 598 3.71 22.86 -1.47
C SER A 598 4.98 23.33 -2.19
N PRO A 599 4.87 23.93 -3.41
CA PRO A 599 6.06 24.42 -4.09
C PRO A 599 6.73 25.55 -3.29
N PRO A 600 8.05 25.73 -3.41
CA PRO A 600 8.96 25.02 -4.30
C PRO A 600 9.38 23.65 -3.77
N TYR A 601 9.48 22.66 -4.65
CA TYR A 601 9.89 21.29 -4.30
C TYR A 601 11.29 20.94 -4.82
N HIS A 602 11.87 19.85 -4.29
CA HIS A 602 12.85 19.10 -5.06
C HIS A 602 12.15 18.39 -6.25
N PRO A 603 12.75 18.32 -7.46
CA PRO A 603 12.09 17.66 -8.61
C PRO A 603 11.62 16.20 -8.37
N TYR A 604 12.31 15.49 -7.49
CA TYR A 604 11.88 14.14 -7.07
C TYR A 604 10.63 14.18 -6.17
N THR A 605 10.53 15.16 -5.29
CA THR A 605 9.33 15.35 -4.44
C THR A 605 8.11 15.70 -5.29
N GLU A 606 8.27 16.56 -6.31
CA GLU A 606 7.22 16.85 -7.29
C GLU A 606 6.68 15.55 -7.92
N ALA A 607 7.58 14.68 -8.34
CA ALA A 607 7.20 13.39 -8.94
C ALA A 607 6.54 12.44 -7.94
N LEU A 608 7.05 12.35 -6.70
CA LEU A 608 6.44 11.54 -5.64
C LEU A 608 5.00 11.99 -5.34
N LEU A 609 4.77 13.30 -5.18
CA LEU A 609 3.46 13.86 -4.93
C LEU A 609 2.49 13.62 -6.11
N SER A 610 3.01 13.71 -7.33
CA SER A 610 2.26 13.41 -8.54
C SER A 610 1.82 11.95 -8.67
N ALA A 611 2.54 11.03 -8.04
CA ALA A 611 2.22 9.61 -8.06
C ALA A 611 1.14 9.21 -7.05
N VAL A 612 0.83 10.05 -6.05
CA VAL A 612 -0.17 9.73 -5.01
C VAL A 612 -1.57 9.60 -5.61
N PRO A 613 -2.25 8.46 -5.48
CA PRO A 613 -3.64 8.35 -5.92
C PRO A 613 -4.56 9.13 -4.97
N ILE A 614 -5.50 9.88 -5.55
CA ILE A 614 -6.37 10.77 -4.81
C ILE A 614 -7.80 10.27 -4.90
N ALA A 615 -8.43 9.97 -3.76
CA ALA A 615 -9.81 9.54 -3.68
C ALA A 615 -10.80 10.73 -3.64
N ASP A 616 -10.67 11.66 -4.60
CA ASP A 616 -11.53 12.85 -4.72
C ASP A 616 -11.70 13.23 -6.20
N THR A 617 -12.95 13.25 -6.67
CA THR A 617 -13.32 13.57 -8.06
C THR A 617 -13.08 15.04 -8.42
N LYS A 618 -13.05 15.94 -7.43
CA LYS A 618 -12.95 17.40 -7.61
C LYS A 618 -11.52 17.91 -7.64
N VAL A 619 -10.55 17.09 -7.25
CA VAL A 619 -9.13 17.46 -7.20
C VAL A 619 -8.48 17.26 -8.56
N LYS A 620 -7.83 18.30 -9.08
CA LYS A 620 -6.98 18.21 -10.28
C LYS A 620 -5.54 17.93 -9.86
N LYS A 621 -4.95 16.92 -10.49
CA LYS A 621 -3.56 16.49 -10.23
C LYS A 621 -2.70 16.69 -11.49
N LYS A 622 -1.51 17.28 -11.31
CA LYS A 622 -0.51 17.39 -12.37
C LYS A 622 0.21 16.05 -12.48
N HIS A 623 0.19 15.41 -13.65
CA HIS A 623 0.93 14.17 -13.89
C HIS A 623 2.39 14.47 -14.22
N VAL A 624 3.33 13.91 -13.43
CA VAL A 624 4.77 13.94 -13.66
C VAL A 624 5.27 12.51 -13.77
N VAL A 625 5.48 12.05 -14.99
CA VAL A 625 5.96 10.69 -15.24
C VAL A 625 7.48 10.65 -15.10
N LEU A 626 7.98 9.76 -14.24
CA LEU A 626 9.40 9.49 -14.13
C LEU A 626 9.80 8.43 -15.16
N GLU A 627 10.72 8.80 -16.05
CA GLU A 627 11.27 7.86 -17.03
C GLU A 627 12.44 7.06 -16.44
N GLY A 628 12.51 5.78 -16.80
CA GLY A 628 13.58 4.88 -16.39
C GLY A 628 13.45 4.32 -14.96
N ASP A 629 14.29 3.35 -14.67
CA ASP A 629 14.35 2.67 -13.37
C ASP A 629 15.23 3.44 -12.37
N ILE A 630 15.07 3.12 -11.08
CA ILE A 630 15.95 3.62 -10.01
C ILE A 630 17.37 3.11 -10.28
N PRO A 631 18.38 3.98 -10.32
CA PRO A 631 19.77 3.56 -10.48
C PRO A 631 20.23 2.63 -9.35
N SER A 632 21.16 1.74 -9.66
CA SER A 632 21.70 0.83 -8.65
C SER A 632 22.57 1.57 -7.63
N ALA A 633 22.34 1.32 -6.34
CA ALA A 633 23.18 1.81 -5.25
C ALA A 633 24.64 1.25 -5.28
N MET A 634 24.91 0.21 -6.11
CA MET A 634 26.26 -0.27 -6.37
C MET A 634 27.02 0.60 -7.38
N ASN A 635 26.28 1.19 -8.32
CA ASN A 635 26.83 2.07 -9.35
C ASN A 635 25.96 3.33 -9.45
N PRO A 636 25.96 4.20 -8.43
CA PRO A 636 25.18 5.43 -8.47
C PRO A 636 25.66 6.33 -9.61
N PRO A 637 24.78 7.11 -10.24
CA PRO A 637 25.16 8.06 -11.28
C PRO A 637 26.16 9.08 -10.70
N PRO A 638 27.13 9.54 -11.50
CA PRO A 638 28.01 10.62 -11.07
C PRO A 638 27.21 11.91 -10.88
N GLY A 639 27.63 12.78 -9.97
CA GLY A 639 26.94 14.05 -9.71
C GLY A 639 25.62 13.89 -8.94
N CYS A 640 24.54 14.55 -9.40
CA CYS A 640 23.25 14.51 -8.74
C CYS A 640 22.65 13.10 -8.79
N PRO A 641 22.28 12.49 -7.64
CA PRO A 641 21.72 11.12 -7.62
C PRO A 641 20.47 10.96 -8.47
N PHE A 642 19.66 12.02 -8.60
CA PHE A 642 18.38 11.99 -9.34
C PHE A 642 18.51 12.37 -10.83
N GLN A 643 19.70 12.75 -11.31
CA GLN A 643 19.89 13.33 -12.65
C GLN A 643 19.37 12.48 -13.82
N THR A 644 19.39 11.16 -13.71
CA THR A 644 18.97 10.25 -14.79
C THR A 644 17.45 10.22 -15.01
N ARG A 645 16.67 10.68 -14.02
CA ARG A 645 15.22 10.70 -14.02
C ARG A 645 14.61 12.09 -13.87
N CYS A 646 15.46 13.14 -13.80
CA CYS A 646 15.04 14.50 -13.52
C CYS A 646 14.54 15.23 -14.77
N ASN A 647 13.26 15.56 -14.84
CA ASN A 647 12.65 16.31 -15.95
C ASN A 647 13.14 17.77 -16.02
N TRP A 648 13.69 18.29 -14.91
CA TRP A 648 14.23 19.66 -14.81
C TRP A 648 15.71 19.76 -15.14
N LYS A 649 16.39 18.65 -15.39
CA LYS A 649 17.85 18.58 -15.61
C LYS A 649 18.33 19.56 -16.70
N SER A 650 17.58 19.69 -17.78
CA SER A 650 17.93 20.56 -18.92
C SER A 650 17.97 22.06 -18.58
N LYS A 651 17.34 22.48 -17.49
CA LYS A 651 17.33 23.87 -17.01
C LYS A 651 18.62 24.23 -16.27
N VAL A 652 19.37 23.23 -15.76
CA VAL A 652 20.61 23.45 -15.02
C VAL A 652 21.78 23.74 -15.99
N ALA A 653 22.32 24.94 -15.92
CA ALA A 653 23.42 25.38 -16.79
C ALA A 653 24.72 24.56 -16.53
N GLY A 654 25.56 24.42 -17.56
CA GLY A 654 26.88 23.82 -17.46
C GLY A 654 26.96 22.32 -17.21
N GLY A 655 25.83 21.62 -17.24
CA GLY A 655 25.77 20.17 -16.99
C GLY A 655 26.22 19.79 -15.57
N LEU A 656 25.98 20.64 -14.58
CA LEU A 656 26.40 20.43 -13.18
C LEU A 656 25.79 19.15 -12.61
N CYS A 657 24.55 18.82 -12.98
CA CYS A 657 23.89 17.60 -12.51
C CYS A 657 24.65 16.31 -12.87
N ASP A 658 25.42 16.32 -13.97
CA ASP A 658 26.22 15.15 -14.40
C ASP A 658 27.59 15.07 -13.70
N LYS A 659 28.05 16.15 -13.11
CA LYS A 659 29.45 16.31 -12.64
C LYS A 659 29.57 16.35 -11.13
N GLU A 660 28.65 17.05 -10.47
CA GLU A 660 28.77 17.39 -9.05
C GLU A 660 27.50 17.02 -8.28
N VAL A 661 27.70 16.52 -7.05
CA VAL A 661 26.59 16.28 -6.11
C VAL A 661 26.13 17.64 -5.58
N PRO A 662 24.85 18.02 -5.72
CA PRO A 662 24.39 19.31 -5.22
C PRO A 662 24.55 19.40 -3.70
N PRO A 663 24.96 20.58 -3.17
CA PRO A 663 24.97 20.81 -1.73
C PRO A 663 23.55 20.90 -1.18
N MET A 664 23.36 20.51 0.09
CA MET A 664 22.15 20.83 0.82
C MET A 664 22.10 22.33 1.10
N ARG A 665 21.01 22.99 0.73
CA ARG A 665 20.85 24.45 0.94
C ARG A 665 19.45 24.78 1.46
N SER A 666 19.33 25.85 2.23
CA SER A 666 18.04 26.33 2.73
C SER A 666 17.35 27.19 1.69
N LEU A 667 16.08 26.89 1.39
CA LEU A 667 15.20 27.76 0.61
C LEU A 667 14.61 28.86 1.51
N VAL A 668 14.04 28.42 2.64
CA VAL A 668 13.53 29.27 3.72
C VAL A 668 13.84 28.60 5.06
N THR A 669 13.57 29.28 6.16
CA THR A 669 13.80 28.75 7.51
C THR A 669 13.11 27.37 7.67
N GLY A 670 13.90 26.35 7.98
CA GLY A 670 13.41 24.99 8.21
C GLY A 670 13.15 24.15 6.96
N HIS A 671 13.28 24.73 5.75
CA HIS A 671 13.13 24.01 4.48
C HIS A 671 14.47 23.96 3.74
N GLN A 672 14.96 22.76 3.49
CA GLN A 672 16.24 22.51 2.82
C GLN A 672 16.06 21.56 1.63
N VAL A 673 16.79 21.85 0.55
CA VAL A 673 16.79 21.02 -0.67
C VAL A 673 18.23 20.77 -1.16
N LYS A 674 18.42 19.60 -1.78
CA LYS A 674 19.68 19.15 -2.39
C LYS A 674 19.55 19.17 -3.91
N CYS A 675 19.55 20.36 -4.51
CA CYS A 675 19.32 20.56 -5.94
C CYS A 675 20.18 21.70 -6.51
N HIS A 676 20.59 21.57 -7.80
CA HIS A 676 21.33 22.62 -8.53
C HIS A 676 20.43 23.70 -9.14
N LEU A 677 19.12 23.49 -9.26
CA LEU A 677 18.18 24.52 -9.72
C LEU A 677 18.25 25.73 -8.78
N SER A 678 18.28 26.94 -9.33
CA SER A 678 18.23 28.16 -8.54
C SER A 678 16.88 28.32 -7.83
N ASP A 679 16.81 29.19 -6.80
CA ASP A 679 15.55 29.48 -6.10
C ASP A 679 14.48 30.06 -7.03
N ALA A 680 14.92 30.88 -8.03
CA ALA A 680 14.05 31.45 -9.03
C ALA A 680 13.43 30.36 -9.94
N GLU A 681 14.20 29.35 -10.34
CA GLU A 681 13.72 28.23 -11.14
C GLU A 681 12.80 27.33 -10.33
N LEU A 682 13.15 27.01 -9.07
CA LEU A 682 12.28 26.22 -8.18
C LEU A 682 10.96 26.94 -7.90
N ALA A 683 10.96 28.28 -7.77
CA ALA A 683 9.75 29.08 -7.58
C ALA A 683 8.80 29.08 -8.80
N THR A 684 9.26 28.61 -9.97
CA THR A 684 8.37 28.44 -11.15
C THR A 684 7.55 27.15 -11.12
N MET A 685 7.78 26.27 -10.13
CA MET A 685 7.03 25.04 -10.00
C MET A 685 5.58 25.34 -9.57
N GLU A 686 4.65 24.65 -10.20
CA GLU A 686 3.23 24.72 -9.85
C GLU A 686 2.86 23.67 -8.83
N PRO A 687 1.82 23.90 -8.00
CA PRO A 687 1.27 22.88 -7.12
C PRO A 687 0.88 21.62 -7.89
N VAL A 688 1.36 20.47 -7.43
CA VAL A 688 1.00 19.17 -8.01
C VAL A 688 -0.46 18.83 -7.75
N ILE A 689 -0.96 19.19 -6.58
CA ILE A 689 -2.34 18.97 -6.15
C ILE A 689 -3.02 20.34 -6.11
N GLN A 690 -4.04 20.54 -6.96
CA GLN A 690 -4.83 21.75 -7.00
C GLN A 690 -6.24 21.42 -6.47
N ILE A 691 -6.56 21.91 -5.29
CA ILE A 691 -7.92 21.86 -4.76
C ILE A 691 -8.71 22.96 -5.47
N ALA A 692 -9.84 22.60 -6.11
CA ALA A 692 -10.72 23.60 -6.70
C ALA A 692 -11.15 24.56 -5.59
N ALA A 693 -10.92 25.86 -5.75
CA ALA A 693 -11.48 26.85 -4.85
C ALA A 693 -13.01 26.74 -4.91
N GLU A 694 -13.68 26.58 -3.76
CA GLU A 694 -15.13 26.60 -3.64
C GLU A 694 -15.75 27.90 -4.13
#